data_cd56ea40bcd6f72df53edce5800edb59
#
_entry.id   cd56ea40bcd6f72df53edce5800edb59
#
_cell.length_a   1.000
_cell.length_b   1.000
_cell.length_c   1.000
_cell.angle_alpha   90.00
_cell.angle_beta   90.00
_cell.angle_gamma   90.00
#
_symmetry.space_group_name_H-M   'P 1'
#
loop_
_entity.id
_entity.type
_entity.pdbx_description
1 polymer ?
#
loop_
_entity_poly.entity_id
_entity_poly.type
_entity_poly.pdbx_seq_one_letter_code
_entity_poly.pdbx_strand_id
1 'polypeptide(L)'
;MKLFSLKGFIHFSVGRFKTRYQVIPPSEDLYYNLDAVKVADVLLIVHPIDKTESYSLDNCSLLTCIYNHCLPTTMHVVVGLEYVSFKKRSQIKKEVQNAIEHKFPGEKVHKVDNSQELLNILQLLSNCKKRKVNQRNHHSYILAEDVKYESANRFLKVKGFVRNYPLDVNQLVHIPGWNNYQIESIQILNDPYALREKKINGMIEEDRQMIMNLRHLKPDPMLQETLESENPIDPMEGEQTYISPEELAEAEAKAKKKVVRVPKGTSDYQASWIIEEANEDREGFSESDDDVESNDDNLSMVEMDEQSEEENEVEDEDFDDDTDFQSVTVTEKDETENYDEKMNIDEENEELIKFKEAREHEMFPDEIDTPLDQPARVRFGKYRGLKSFTHSPWDPKENLCFDYSRIFQFQNFNQTYKRIKTKALSSRFSVEPGYYVEIILKEVPLELMQSHQDTKNNFLLLYGLLPHEEKMSVINVVINKQPNFTLPIKSKEELIIHLGFRRFTNRPIFSAHTNGDKFKLERYLPADVATVATFYAPITFPPASVLVFKKFSNGEQSLVATGSLLSVNPNRVIIKRIRLSGHPFKIVKKSTVVRYMFFNREDILWFKPIELRTKYGRKGHIREPLGTHGHMKCKFDRQLPSNDTVLMNLYKRVFPKWHFNPNVDKPLQAIQVD
;
A
#
# COMPACT_ATOMS: atom_id res chain seq x y z
N MET A 1 -9.71 -46.16 8.95
CA MET A 1 -9.24 -44.79 8.85
C MET A 1 -7.78 -44.79 9.30
N LYS A 2 -6.85 -44.45 8.38
CA LYS A 2 -5.46 -44.24 8.77
C LYS A 2 -5.30 -42.78 9.11
N LEU A 3 -4.93 -42.47 10.34
CA LEU A 3 -4.76 -41.09 10.83
C LEU A 3 -3.26 -40.85 10.98
N PHE A 4 -2.77 -39.81 10.35
CA PHE A 4 -1.38 -39.32 10.46
C PHE A 4 -1.42 -37.90 10.98
N SER A 5 -0.87 -37.65 12.16
CA SER A 5 -0.70 -36.30 12.69
C SER A 5 0.76 -35.89 12.50
N LEU A 6 1.01 -34.90 11.66
CA LEU A 6 2.32 -34.28 11.48
C LEU A 6 2.18 -32.80 11.85
N LYS A 7 3.02 -32.34 12.77
CA LYS A 7 3.23 -30.92 13.19
C LYS A 7 2.16 -29.93 12.64
N GLY A 8 0.98 -29.87 13.28
CA GLY A 8 -0.06 -28.91 12.94
C GLY A 8 -1.08 -29.35 11.86
N PHE A 9 -0.84 -30.45 11.13
CA PHE A 9 -1.79 -30.96 10.15
C PHE A 9 -2.31 -32.34 10.53
N ILE A 10 -3.58 -32.59 10.22
CA ILE A 10 -4.18 -33.91 10.39
C ILE A 10 -4.47 -34.49 9.00
N HIS A 11 -3.72 -35.52 8.63
CA HIS A 11 -3.95 -36.26 7.38
C HIS A 11 -4.73 -37.53 7.67
N PHE A 12 -5.79 -37.75 6.91
CA PHE A 12 -6.49 -39.00 6.95
C PHE A 12 -7.09 -39.35 5.58
N SER A 13 -7.25 -40.62 5.35
CA SER A 13 -7.87 -41.16 4.15
C SER A 13 -9.08 -41.98 4.48
N VAL A 14 -10.15 -41.79 3.69
CA VAL A 14 -11.37 -42.58 3.80
C VAL A 14 -11.45 -43.48 2.57
N GLY A 15 -11.12 -44.76 2.76
CA GLY A 15 -11.10 -45.75 1.66
C GLY A 15 -12.46 -45.91 0.96
N ARG A 16 -13.59 -45.76 1.71
CA ARG A 16 -14.95 -45.81 1.18
C ARG A 16 -15.20 -44.72 0.12
N PHE A 17 -14.67 -43.51 0.33
CA PHE A 17 -14.89 -42.39 -0.58
C PHE A 17 -13.71 -42.20 -1.57
N LYS A 18 -12.66 -42.98 -1.43
CA LYS A 18 -11.40 -42.84 -2.21
C LYS A 18 -10.80 -41.43 -2.17
N THR A 19 -11.02 -40.72 -1.09
CA THR A 19 -10.61 -39.34 -0.89
C THR A 19 -9.59 -39.24 0.27
N ARG A 20 -8.69 -38.28 0.14
CA ARG A 20 -7.73 -37.88 1.17
C ARG A 20 -8.12 -36.51 1.67
N TYR A 21 -8.01 -36.32 2.96
CA TYR A 21 -8.28 -35.06 3.64
C TYR A 21 -7.05 -34.60 4.37
N GLN A 22 -6.77 -33.33 4.26
CA GLN A 22 -5.77 -32.62 5.06
C GLN A 22 -6.51 -31.50 5.79
N VAL A 23 -6.57 -31.59 7.12
CA VAL A 23 -7.24 -30.58 7.96
C VAL A 23 -6.18 -29.63 8.50
N ILE A 24 -6.41 -28.34 8.31
CA ILE A 24 -5.63 -27.25 8.87
C ILE A 24 -6.44 -26.68 10.02
N PRO A 25 -6.03 -26.88 11.29
CA PRO A 25 -6.73 -26.30 12.42
C PRO A 25 -6.57 -24.78 12.42
N PRO A 26 -7.57 -24.00 12.89
CA PRO A 26 -7.43 -22.57 13.06
C PRO A 26 -6.41 -22.25 14.17
N SER A 27 -5.84 -21.06 14.11
CA SER A 27 -4.95 -20.47 15.11
C SER A 27 -5.50 -19.15 15.61
N GLU A 28 -4.99 -18.66 16.71
CA GLU A 28 -5.29 -17.32 17.21
C GLU A 28 -4.71 -16.21 16.32
N ASP A 29 -3.68 -16.51 15.51
CA ASP A 29 -3.04 -15.57 14.61
C ASP A 29 -3.92 -15.31 13.36
N LEU A 30 -4.29 -14.05 13.16
CA LEU A 30 -5.04 -13.60 11.98
C LEU A 30 -4.36 -13.98 10.66
N TYR A 31 -3.06 -13.76 10.57
CA TYR A 31 -2.31 -14.01 9.35
C TYR A 31 -2.22 -15.48 9.01
N TYR A 32 -2.04 -16.32 10.03
CA TYR A 32 -2.12 -17.75 9.87
C TYR A 32 -3.47 -18.19 9.27
N ASN A 33 -4.58 -17.70 9.82
CA ASN A 33 -5.92 -18.05 9.36
C ASN A 33 -6.17 -17.56 7.93
N LEU A 34 -5.72 -16.34 7.58
CA LEU A 34 -5.82 -15.82 6.21
C LEU A 34 -5.00 -16.66 5.22
N ASP A 35 -3.79 -17.05 5.58
CA ASP A 35 -2.94 -17.88 4.73
C ASP A 35 -3.49 -19.32 4.62
N ALA A 36 -4.06 -19.88 5.68
CA ALA A 36 -4.76 -21.16 5.64
C ALA A 36 -5.95 -21.14 4.67
N VAL A 37 -6.77 -20.10 4.72
CA VAL A 37 -7.94 -19.95 3.82
C VAL A 37 -7.52 -19.77 2.36
N LYS A 38 -6.38 -19.11 2.08
CA LYS A 38 -5.86 -19.00 0.71
C LYS A 38 -5.58 -20.35 0.06
N VAL A 39 -5.22 -21.39 0.82
CA VAL A 39 -4.87 -22.72 0.32
C VAL A 39 -5.94 -23.77 0.55
N ALA A 40 -6.89 -23.54 1.47
CA ALA A 40 -7.96 -24.47 1.76
C ALA A 40 -8.96 -24.60 0.60
N ASP A 41 -9.32 -25.83 0.23
CA ASP A 41 -10.35 -26.09 -0.78
C ASP A 41 -11.75 -25.84 -0.23
N VAL A 42 -11.98 -26.19 1.03
CA VAL A 42 -13.24 -26.03 1.75
C VAL A 42 -12.97 -25.41 3.11
N LEU A 43 -13.74 -24.40 3.46
CA LEU A 43 -13.79 -23.78 4.78
C LEU A 43 -14.95 -24.34 5.57
N LEU A 44 -14.66 -25.06 6.66
CA LEU A 44 -15.66 -25.57 7.56
C LEU A 44 -15.86 -24.57 8.70
N ILE A 45 -17.03 -23.93 8.73
CA ILE A 45 -17.39 -22.97 9.77
C ILE A 45 -18.23 -23.71 10.82
N VAL A 46 -17.70 -23.80 12.03
CA VAL A 46 -18.34 -24.50 13.15
C VAL A 46 -19.05 -23.45 14.01
N HIS A 47 -20.34 -23.67 14.24
CA HIS A 47 -21.21 -22.84 15.06
C HIS A 47 -21.52 -23.58 16.37
N PRO A 48 -20.82 -23.27 17.46
CA PRO A 48 -21.18 -23.81 18.77
C PRO A 48 -22.47 -23.20 19.25
N ILE A 49 -23.34 -24.02 19.83
CA ILE A 49 -24.56 -23.53 20.46
C ILE A 49 -24.36 -23.54 21.96
N ASP A 50 -24.20 -22.40 22.56
CA ASP A 50 -24.20 -22.19 23.99
C ASP A 50 -25.58 -21.82 24.48
N LYS A 51 -25.84 -22.14 25.76
CA LYS A 51 -27.20 -22.13 26.35
C LYS A 51 -27.83 -20.75 26.51
N THR A 52 -27.14 -19.64 26.24
CA THR A 52 -27.52 -18.33 26.80
C THR A 52 -27.64 -17.15 25.85
N GLU A 53 -27.17 -17.20 24.60
CA GLU A 53 -27.11 -15.98 23.76
C GLU A 53 -27.71 -16.13 22.37
N SER A 54 -28.24 -15.01 21.87
CA SER A 54 -28.71 -14.89 20.48
C SER A 54 -27.47 -14.98 19.56
N TYR A 55 -27.50 -15.92 18.64
CA TYR A 55 -26.44 -16.15 17.68
C TYR A 55 -26.31 -14.97 16.71
N SER A 56 -25.16 -14.28 16.72
CA SER A 56 -24.85 -13.21 15.77
C SER A 56 -23.50 -13.48 15.09
N LEU A 57 -23.47 -13.35 13.78
CA LEU A 57 -22.26 -13.43 12.94
C LEU A 57 -21.63 -12.05 12.69
N ASP A 58 -22.22 -10.96 13.19
CA ASP A 58 -21.94 -9.62 12.70
C ASP A 58 -20.61 -9.04 13.20
N ASN A 59 -20.11 -9.49 14.34
CA ASN A 59 -18.93 -8.91 14.99
C ASN A 59 -17.60 -9.59 14.64
N CYS A 60 -17.59 -10.63 13.80
CA CYS A 60 -16.37 -11.35 13.49
C CYS A 60 -15.54 -10.63 12.42
N SER A 61 -14.49 -9.90 12.84
CA SER A 61 -13.54 -9.21 11.95
C SER A 61 -12.81 -10.20 11.02
N LEU A 62 -12.50 -11.40 11.49
CA LEU A 62 -11.88 -12.46 10.69
C LEU A 62 -12.76 -12.88 9.51
N LEU A 63 -14.07 -13.09 9.73
CA LEU A 63 -15.00 -13.44 8.64
C LEU A 63 -15.08 -12.32 7.60
N THR A 64 -15.08 -11.06 8.02
CA THR A 64 -15.05 -9.90 7.13
C THR A 64 -13.78 -9.90 6.26
N CYS A 65 -12.61 -10.18 6.86
CA CYS A 65 -11.36 -10.32 6.13
C CYS A 65 -11.41 -11.48 5.13
N ILE A 66 -11.88 -12.67 5.54
CA ILE A 66 -11.99 -13.86 4.68
C ILE A 66 -12.93 -13.60 3.51
N TYR A 67 -14.09 -13.01 3.77
CA TYR A 67 -15.09 -12.71 2.75
C TYR A 67 -14.54 -11.79 1.65
N ASN A 68 -13.83 -10.74 2.04
CA ASN A 68 -13.27 -9.76 1.10
C ASN A 68 -11.98 -10.23 0.44
N HIS A 69 -11.22 -11.12 1.08
CA HIS A 69 -9.91 -11.53 0.57
C HIS A 69 -9.98 -12.78 -0.29
N CYS A 70 -10.45 -13.88 0.28
CA CYS A 70 -10.47 -15.18 -0.41
C CYS A 70 -11.50 -16.08 0.26
N LEU A 71 -12.65 -16.28 -0.37
CA LEU A 71 -13.67 -17.18 0.13
C LEU A 71 -13.66 -18.51 -0.67
N PRO A 72 -13.12 -19.62 -0.11
CA PRO A 72 -13.23 -20.94 -0.72
C PRO A 72 -14.69 -21.46 -0.62
N THR A 73 -14.92 -22.71 -0.97
CA THR A 73 -16.23 -23.34 -0.74
C THR A 73 -16.50 -23.42 0.75
N THR A 74 -17.59 -22.86 1.22
CA THR A 74 -17.99 -22.85 2.63
C THR A 74 -18.92 -24.01 2.96
N MET A 75 -18.84 -24.50 4.18
CA MET A 75 -19.77 -25.47 4.74
C MET A 75 -20.02 -25.13 6.20
N HIS A 76 -21.27 -24.94 6.57
CA HIS A 76 -21.67 -24.55 7.91
C HIS A 76 -22.13 -25.76 8.71
N VAL A 77 -21.57 -25.91 9.90
CA VAL A 77 -21.81 -27.03 10.80
C VAL A 77 -22.20 -26.53 12.18
N VAL A 78 -23.31 -27.03 12.71
CA VAL A 78 -23.80 -26.72 14.05
C VAL A 78 -23.45 -27.88 14.97
N VAL A 79 -22.83 -27.56 16.12
CA VAL A 79 -22.44 -28.53 17.13
C VAL A 79 -23.08 -28.16 18.47
N GLY A 80 -23.42 -29.17 19.27
CA GLY A 80 -23.97 -28.96 20.62
C GLY A 80 -25.49 -28.90 20.71
N LEU A 81 -26.22 -29.23 19.65
CA LEU A 81 -27.68 -29.34 19.71
C LEU A 81 -28.16 -30.41 20.71
N GLU A 82 -27.33 -31.35 21.11
CA GLU A 82 -27.67 -32.38 22.13
C GLU A 82 -27.97 -31.76 23.50
N TYR A 83 -27.27 -30.65 23.82
CA TYR A 83 -27.39 -29.97 25.12
C TYR A 83 -28.71 -29.12 25.21
N VAL A 84 -29.40 -28.93 24.08
CA VAL A 84 -30.61 -28.15 24.00
C VAL A 84 -31.84 -29.10 24.09
N SER A 85 -32.92 -28.66 24.76
CA SER A 85 -34.17 -29.38 24.85
C SER A 85 -34.75 -29.68 23.45
N PHE A 86 -35.27 -30.90 23.27
CA PHE A 86 -35.77 -31.39 21.99
C PHE A 86 -36.75 -30.43 21.29
N LYS A 87 -37.63 -29.76 22.07
CA LYS A 87 -38.62 -28.79 21.54
C LYS A 87 -38.00 -27.54 20.93
N LYS A 88 -36.82 -27.09 21.41
CA LYS A 88 -36.16 -25.88 20.94
C LYS A 88 -35.11 -26.11 19.83
N ARG A 89 -34.69 -27.37 19.59
CA ARG A 89 -33.66 -27.71 18.59
C ARG A 89 -33.99 -27.24 17.18
N SER A 90 -35.21 -27.41 16.75
CA SER A 90 -35.67 -27.02 15.41
C SER A 90 -35.73 -25.49 15.25
N GLN A 91 -36.10 -24.79 16.32
CA GLN A 91 -36.16 -23.33 16.33
C GLN A 91 -34.74 -22.72 16.24
N ILE A 92 -33.82 -23.17 17.10
CA ILE A 92 -32.44 -22.70 17.09
C ILE A 92 -31.75 -22.98 15.74
N LYS A 93 -31.95 -24.19 15.20
CA LYS A 93 -31.42 -24.50 13.86
C LYS A 93 -31.95 -23.53 12.80
N LYS A 94 -33.23 -23.15 12.88
CA LYS A 94 -33.83 -22.18 11.94
C LYS A 94 -33.30 -20.78 12.15
N GLU A 95 -33.04 -20.34 13.38
CA GLU A 95 -32.44 -19.06 13.70
C GLU A 95 -31.00 -18.96 13.15
N VAL A 96 -30.17 -19.99 13.38
CA VAL A 96 -28.84 -20.10 12.82
C VAL A 96 -28.87 -20.13 11.29
N GLN A 97 -29.81 -20.89 10.69
CA GLN A 97 -29.97 -20.92 9.23
C GLN A 97 -30.32 -19.53 8.67
N ASN A 98 -31.21 -18.79 9.31
CA ASN A 98 -31.58 -17.44 8.88
C ASN A 98 -30.40 -16.46 9.00
N ALA A 99 -29.64 -16.53 10.10
CA ALA A 99 -28.44 -15.68 10.29
C ALA A 99 -27.36 -15.97 9.24
N ILE A 100 -27.17 -17.23 8.87
CA ILE A 100 -26.24 -17.64 7.83
C ILE A 100 -26.74 -17.23 6.44
N GLU A 101 -28.02 -17.42 6.14
CA GLU A 101 -28.61 -17.11 4.83
C GLU A 101 -28.49 -15.62 4.48
N HIS A 102 -28.50 -14.74 5.49
CA HIS A 102 -28.26 -13.32 5.28
C HIS A 102 -26.83 -13.00 4.74
N LYS A 103 -25.80 -13.72 5.22
CA LYS A 103 -24.41 -13.52 4.79
C LYS A 103 -23.97 -14.47 3.66
N PHE A 104 -24.48 -15.69 3.67
CA PHE A 104 -24.14 -16.76 2.73
C PHE A 104 -25.41 -17.30 2.07
N PRO A 105 -25.98 -16.58 1.11
CA PRO A 105 -27.23 -16.97 0.50
C PRO A 105 -27.12 -18.32 -0.23
N GLY A 106 -28.07 -19.22 0.06
CA GLY A 106 -28.17 -20.56 -0.55
C GLY A 106 -27.34 -21.65 0.13
N GLU A 107 -26.60 -21.36 1.20
CA GLU A 107 -25.88 -22.39 1.96
C GLU A 107 -26.75 -23.06 3.03
N LYS A 108 -26.49 -24.35 3.23
CA LYS A 108 -27.25 -25.18 4.18
C LYS A 108 -26.46 -25.47 5.43
N VAL A 109 -27.16 -25.47 6.57
CA VAL A 109 -26.57 -25.79 7.87
C VAL A 109 -26.69 -27.29 8.13
N HIS A 110 -25.55 -27.90 8.41
CA HIS A 110 -25.46 -29.32 8.75
C HIS A 110 -25.29 -29.49 10.26
N LYS A 111 -25.95 -30.50 10.79
CA LYS A 111 -25.86 -30.86 12.20
C LYS A 111 -24.79 -31.93 12.42
N VAL A 112 -24.03 -31.81 13.51
CA VAL A 112 -23.02 -32.79 13.93
C VAL A 112 -23.06 -32.97 15.43
N ASP A 113 -23.84 -33.98 15.85
CA ASP A 113 -23.81 -34.42 17.26
C ASP A 113 -23.33 -35.88 17.36
N ASN A 114 -23.50 -36.69 16.29
CA ASN A 114 -23.19 -38.11 16.27
C ASN A 114 -22.10 -38.48 15.25
N SER A 115 -21.41 -39.59 15.47
CA SER A 115 -20.36 -40.13 14.54
C SER A 115 -20.93 -40.45 13.15
N GLN A 116 -22.20 -40.82 13.03
CA GLN A 116 -22.84 -41.08 11.74
C GLN A 116 -23.08 -39.77 10.96
N GLU A 117 -23.47 -38.69 11.64
CA GLU A 117 -23.61 -37.35 11.04
C GLU A 117 -22.27 -36.80 10.56
N LEU A 118 -21.18 -37.06 11.31
CA LEU A 118 -19.82 -36.74 10.88
C LEU A 118 -19.44 -37.46 9.58
N LEU A 119 -19.75 -38.76 9.47
CA LEU A 119 -19.50 -39.51 8.22
C LEU A 119 -20.29 -38.95 7.04
N ASN A 120 -21.53 -38.49 7.27
CA ASN A 120 -22.33 -37.82 6.23
C ASN A 120 -21.68 -36.52 5.77
N ILE A 121 -21.12 -35.72 6.70
CA ILE A 121 -20.35 -34.51 6.35
C ILE A 121 -19.12 -34.85 5.52
N LEU A 122 -18.35 -35.87 5.91
CA LEU A 122 -17.20 -36.32 5.13
C LEU A 122 -17.60 -36.77 3.71
N GLN A 123 -18.76 -37.40 3.57
CA GLN A 123 -19.31 -37.77 2.27
C GLN A 123 -19.72 -36.52 1.46
N LEU A 124 -20.36 -35.53 2.09
CA LEU A 124 -20.71 -34.27 1.46
C LEU A 124 -19.44 -33.53 1.01
N LEU A 125 -18.41 -33.45 1.85
CA LEU A 125 -17.11 -32.87 1.51
C LEU A 125 -16.44 -33.56 0.32
N SER A 126 -16.53 -34.91 0.23
CA SER A 126 -15.96 -35.65 -0.91
C SER A 126 -16.65 -35.34 -2.23
N ASN A 127 -17.95 -35.04 -2.20
CA ASN A 127 -18.77 -34.76 -3.37
C ASN A 127 -18.97 -33.26 -3.62
N CYS A 128 -18.41 -32.39 -2.74
CA CYS A 128 -18.59 -30.97 -2.82
C CYS A 128 -17.90 -30.40 -4.07
N LYS A 129 -18.63 -29.57 -4.81
CA LYS A 129 -18.10 -28.87 -5.97
C LYS A 129 -17.23 -27.71 -5.50
N LYS A 130 -15.94 -27.83 -5.71
CA LYS A 130 -14.97 -26.81 -5.29
C LYS A 130 -15.20 -25.51 -6.05
N ARG A 131 -15.34 -24.40 -5.33
CA ARG A 131 -15.41 -23.04 -5.90
C ARG A 131 -14.05 -22.67 -6.47
N LYS A 132 -14.03 -22.13 -7.67
CA LYS A 132 -12.79 -21.56 -8.23
C LYS A 132 -12.50 -20.25 -7.52
N VAL A 133 -11.35 -20.19 -6.86
CA VAL A 133 -10.86 -18.96 -6.22
C VAL A 133 -9.96 -18.25 -7.20
N ASN A 134 -10.36 -17.07 -7.65
CA ASN A 134 -9.67 -16.33 -8.71
C ASN A 134 -8.20 -16.02 -8.40
N GLN A 135 -7.86 -15.76 -7.15
CA GLN A 135 -6.47 -15.48 -6.74
C GLN A 135 -5.51 -16.66 -6.92
N ARG A 136 -6.02 -17.89 -6.96
CA ARG A 136 -5.21 -19.09 -7.16
C ARG A 136 -4.93 -19.39 -8.62
N ASN A 137 -5.61 -18.74 -9.55
CA ASN A 137 -5.71 -19.20 -10.94
C ASN A 137 -4.41 -19.33 -11.69
N HIS A 138 -3.29 -18.77 -11.22
CA HIS A 138 -2.05 -18.78 -12.01
C HIS A 138 -0.79 -19.08 -11.20
N HIS A 139 -0.87 -19.24 -9.89
CA HIS A 139 0.26 -19.52 -9.04
C HIS A 139 0.27 -20.97 -8.58
N SER A 140 1.42 -21.59 -8.63
CA SER A 140 1.67 -22.83 -7.90
C SER A 140 1.85 -22.49 -6.43
N TYR A 141 1.39 -23.35 -5.55
CA TYR A 141 1.67 -23.23 -4.13
C TYR A 141 1.94 -24.56 -3.48
N ILE A 142 2.74 -24.52 -2.41
CA ILE A 142 3.11 -25.69 -1.63
C ILE A 142 2.90 -25.39 -0.17
N LEU A 143 2.13 -26.25 0.47
CA LEU A 143 1.99 -26.25 1.92
C LEU A 143 3.07 -27.18 2.47
N ALA A 144 4.00 -26.61 3.24
CA ALA A 144 5.11 -27.36 3.80
C ALA A 144 4.65 -28.33 4.88
N GLU A 145 4.96 -29.61 4.70
CA GLU A 145 4.68 -30.67 5.67
C GLU A 145 5.91 -30.98 6.54
N ASP A 146 7.11 -30.95 5.95
CA ASP A 146 8.40 -31.12 6.63
C ASP A 146 9.34 -30.00 6.21
N VAL A 147 9.94 -29.34 7.17
CA VAL A 147 10.86 -28.20 6.95
C VAL A 147 12.16 -28.48 7.66
N LYS A 148 13.28 -28.45 6.94
CA LYS A 148 14.62 -28.64 7.47
C LYS A 148 15.53 -27.52 7.01
N TYR A 149 16.30 -26.96 7.92
CA TYR A 149 17.27 -25.92 7.64
C TYR A 149 18.69 -26.45 7.76
N GLU A 150 19.50 -26.20 6.76
CA GLU A 150 20.91 -26.56 6.69
C GLU A 150 21.77 -25.32 6.87
N SER A 151 22.30 -25.13 8.08
CA SER A 151 23.00 -23.90 8.46
C SER A 151 24.31 -23.70 7.68
N ALA A 152 24.97 -24.75 7.22
CA ALA A 152 26.24 -24.67 6.50
C ALA A 152 26.12 -23.92 5.19
N ASN A 153 25.07 -24.20 4.43
CA ASN A 153 24.83 -23.64 3.09
C ASN A 153 23.68 -22.62 3.05
N ARG A 154 23.05 -22.32 4.20
CA ARG A 154 21.83 -21.49 4.29
C ARG A 154 20.69 -21.99 3.40
N PHE A 155 20.57 -23.31 3.27
CA PHE A 155 19.54 -23.95 2.48
C PHE A 155 18.32 -24.30 3.33
N LEU A 156 17.14 -23.99 2.80
CA LEU A 156 15.88 -24.44 3.36
C LEU A 156 15.31 -25.58 2.51
N LYS A 157 15.18 -26.75 3.10
CA LYS A 157 14.58 -27.95 2.47
C LYS A 157 13.12 -28.06 2.91
N VAL A 158 12.21 -28.00 1.95
CA VAL A 158 10.77 -28.04 2.20
C VAL A 158 10.13 -29.19 1.45
N LYS A 159 9.37 -30.04 2.16
CA LYS A 159 8.59 -31.12 1.55
C LYS A 159 7.11 -30.79 1.57
N GLY A 160 6.43 -31.08 0.45
CA GLY A 160 5.00 -30.86 0.33
C GLY A 160 4.46 -31.24 -1.05
N PHE A 161 3.15 -31.12 -1.20
CA PHE A 161 2.48 -31.32 -2.49
C PHE A 161 2.44 -30.05 -3.31
N VAL A 162 2.84 -30.12 -4.57
CA VAL A 162 2.58 -29.03 -5.53
C VAL A 162 1.09 -28.97 -5.82
N ARG A 163 0.49 -27.79 -5.67
CA ARG A 163 -0.95 -27.59 -5.86
C ARG A 163 -1.22 -26.52 -6.88
N ASN A 164 -2.37 -26.62 -7.53
CA ASN A 164 -3.00 -25.68 -8.44
C ASN A 164 -2.32 -25.55 -9.80
N TYR A 165 -1.11 -25.05 -9.91
CA TYR A 165 -0.38 -24.82 -11.17
C TYR A 165 0.96 -25.57 -11.18
N PRO A 166 1.52 -25.84 -12.35
CA PRO A 166 2.87 -26.39 -12.45
C PRO A 166 3.89 -25.43 -11.85
N LEU A 167 4.88 -25.97 -11.12
CA LEU A 167 6.00 -25.22 -10.58
C LEU A 167 7.22 -25.42 -11.46
N ASP A 168 7.73 -24.34 -12.04
CA ASP A 168 8.97 -24.37 -12.81
C ASP A 168 10.17 -24.18 -11.87
N VAL A 169 11.25 -24.94 -12.08
CA VAL A 169 12.49 -24.86 -11.29
C VAL A 169 13.20 -23.51 -11.49
N ASN A 170 13.04 -22.89 -12.65
CA ASN A 170 13.68 -21.61 -12.98
C ASN A 170 12.97 -20.38 -12.39
N GLN A 171 11.77 -20.55 -11.80
CA GLN A 171 11.02 -19.49 -11.17
C GLN A 171 11.50 -19.20 -9.75
N LEU A 172 11.18 -18.00 -9.29
CA LEU A 172 11.35 -17.62 -7.90
C LEU A 172 10.20 -18.14 -7.03
N VAL A 173 10.49 -18.31 -5.75
CA VAL A 173 9.50 -18.71 -4.75
C VAL A 173 9.37 -17.63 -3.69
N HIS A 174 8.14 -17.24 -3.40
CA HIS A 174 7.79 -16.27 -2.37
C HIS A 174 7.31 -16.97 -1.10
N ILE A 175 7.77 -16.49 0.06
CA ILE A 175 7.29 -16.88 1.37
C ILE A 175 6.51 -15.67 1.97
N PRO A 176 5.20 -15.80 2.27
CA PRO A 176 4.41 -14.70 2.82
C PRO A 176 4.98 -14.12 4.12
N GLY A 177 5.14 -12.80 4.18
CA GLY A 177 5.76 -12.10 5.29
C GLY A 177 7.28 -12.14 5.32
N TRP A 178 7.90 -12.70 4.28
CA TRP A 178 9.34 -12.76 4.01
C TRP A 178 9.61 -12.35 2.58
N ASN A 179 10.82 -12.59 2.12
CA ASN A 179 11.27 -12.26 0.75
C ASN A 179 11.02 -13.38 -0.26
N ASN A 180 11.54 -13.17 -1.45
CA ASN A 180 11.59 -14.13 -2.54
C ASN A 180 12.93 -14.85 -2.55
N TYR A 181 12.91 -16.12 -2.95
CA TYR A 181 14.08 -17.00 -2.93
C TYR A 181 14.21 -17.76 -4.24
N GLN A 182 15.46 -18.06 -4.62
CA GLN A 182 15.76 -18.92 -5.77
C GLN A 182 15.71 -20.40 -5.37
N ILE A 183 15.27 -21.23 -6.33
CA ILE A 183 15.27 -22.68 -6.18
C ILE A 183 16.66 -23.20 -6.57
N GLU A 184 17.28 -24.02 -5.72
CA GLU A 184 18.50 -24.76 -6.04
C GLU A 184 18.17 -26.06 -6.78
N SER A 185 17.17 -26.80 -6.32
CA SER A 185 16.72 -28.02 -6.97
C SER A 185 15.33 -28.43 -6.48
N ILE A 186 14.62 -29.17 -7.30
CA ILE A 186 13.37 -29.84 -6.93
C ILE A 186 13.57 -31.34 -7.09
N GLN A 187 13.29 -32.10 -6.05
CA GLN A 187 13.33 -33.55 -6.08
C GLN A 187 11.90 -34.10 -5.92
N ILE A 188 11.47 -34.92 -6.86
CA ILE A 188 10.16 -35.58 -6.79
C ILE A 188 10.30 -36.82 -5.91
N LEU A 189 9.52 -36.86 -4.83
CA LEU A 189 9.49 -37.94 -3.85
C LEU A 189 8.26 -38.84 -4.06
N ASN A 190 8.33 -40.05 -3.48
CA ASN A 190 7.17 -40.93 -3.45
C ASN A 190 6.08 -40.32 -2.52
N ASP A 191 4.83 -40.47 -2.91
CA ASP A 191 3.68 -40.00 -2.11
C ASP A 191 3.57 -40.80 -0.80
N PRO A 192 3.75 -40.15 0.36
CA PRO A 192 3.70 -40.84 1.67
C PRO A 192 2.26 -41.29 2.04
N TYR A 193 1.26 -40.78 1.39
CA TYR A 193 -0.15 -41.06 1.68
C TYR A 193 -0.88 -41.72 0.52
N ALA A 194 -0.17 -42.46 -0.31
CA ALA A 194 -0.75 -43.14 -1.47
C ALA A 194 -1.95 -44.02 -1.08
N LEU A 195 -3.08 -43.84 -1.77
CA LEU A 195 -4.29 -44.68 -1.57
C LEU A 195 -4.09 -46.13 -2.07
N ARG A 196 -3.26 -46.29 -3.09
CA ARG A 196 -2.85 -47.59 -3.63
C ARG A 196 -1.37 -47.49 -4.00
N GLU A 197 -0.56 -48.45 -3.54
CA GLU A 197 0.81 -48.60 -4.02
C GLU A 197 0.74 -48.98 -5.52
N LYS A 198 1.23 -48.13 -6.39
CA LYS A 198 1.45 -48.51 -7.78
C LYS A 198 2.57 -49.51 -7.79
N LYS A 199 2.28 -50.79 -8.08
CA LYS A 199 3.29 -51.78 -8.31
C LYS A 199 4.07 -51.43 -9.58
N ILE A 200 5.29 -50.97 -9.43
CA ILE A 200 6.23 -50.61 -10.50
C ILE A 200 6.90 -51.89 -11.05
N ASN A 201 6.26 -53.03 -10.96
CA ASN A 201 6.79 -54.25 -11.47
C ASN A 201 6.45 -54.41 -12.95
N GLY A 202 7.44 -54.13 -13.83
CA GLY A 202 7.29 -54.30 -15.27
C GLY A 202 7.74 -53.15 -16.16
N MET A 203 8.28 -52.07 -15.61
CA MET A 203 8.85 -51.00 -16.48
C MET A 203 10.23 -51.33 -16.99
N ILE A 204 10.49 -51.04 -18.27
CA ILE A 204 11.77 -51.13 -18.95
C ILE A 204 12.78 -50.21 -18.26
N GLU A 205 14.05 -50.60 -18.22
CA GLU A 205 15.12 -49.88 -17.51
C GLU A 205 15.34 -48.46 -18.03
N GLU A 206 15.06 -48.19 -19.29
CA GLU A 206 15.06 -46.84 -19.92
C GLU A 206 13.98 -45.93 -19.36
N ASP A 207 12.77 -46.45 -19.12
CA ASP A 207 11.69 -45.72 -18.48
C ASP A 207 11.99 -45.40 -17.00
N ARG A 208 12.74 -46.30 -16.32
CA ARG A 208 13.22 -46.05 -14.95
C ARG A 208 14.28 -44.97 -14.90
N GLN A 209 15.19 -44.91 -15.85
CA GLN A 209 16.20 -43.83 -15.95
C GLN A 209 15.56 -42.51 -16.33
N MET A 210 14.59 -42.51 -17.21
CA MET A 210 13.82 -41.32 -17.59
C MET A 210 13.01 -40.79 -16.38
N ILE A 211 12.39 -41.67 -15.60
CA ILE A 211 11.69 -41.31 -14.35
C ILE A 211 12.69 -40.87 -13.26
N MET A 212 13.88 -41.45 -13.18
CA MET A 212 14.93 -40.99 -12.26
C MET A 212 15.49 -39.63 -12.65
N ASN A 213 15.67 -39.34 -13.91
CA ASN A 213 16.10 -38.02 -14.39
C ASN A 213 15.00 -36.95 -14.19
N LEU A 214 13.72 -37.32 -14.31
CA LEU A 214 12.61 -36.48 -13.94
C LEU A 214 12.45 -36.28 -12.43
N ARG A 215 13.08 -37.13 -11.61
CA ARG A 215 13.01 -37.05 -10.13
C ARG A 215 13.87 -35.93 -9.53
N HIS A 216 14.89 -35.47 -10.25
CA HIS A 216 15.81 -34.42 -9.78
C HIS A 216 15.96 -33.33 -10.84
N LEU A 217 15.22 -32.25 -10.67
CA LEU A 217 15.26 -31.08 -11.55
C LEU A 217 16.20 -30.03 -10.97
N LYS A 218 17.13 -29.55 -11.80
CA LYS A 218 18.00 -28.41 -11.47
C LYS A 218 17.67 -27.25 -12.39
N PRO A 219 17.79 -25.99 -11.91
CA PRO A 219 17.58 -24.83 -12.74
C PRO A 219 18.67 -24.70 -13.82
N ASP A 220 18.30 -24.15 -14.94
CA ASP A 220 19.23 -23.74 -15.98
C ASP A 220 19.75 -22.33 -15.63
N PRO A 221 21.08 -22.13 -15.48
CA PRO A 221 21.64 -20.82 -15.12
C PRO A 221 21.26 -19.68 -16.07
N MET A 222 20.97 -19.97 -17.34
CA MET A 222 20.58 -18.98 -18.33
C MET A 222 19.10 -18.60 -18.28
N LEU A 223 18.26 -19.47 -17.70
CA LEU A 223 16.81 -19.29 -17.63
C LEU A 223 16.32 -18.95 -16.22
N GLN A 224 17.17 -19.13 -15.22
CA GLN A 224 16.82 -18.84 -13.83
C GLN A 224 16.58 -17.36 -13.63
N GLU A 225 15.45 -17.00 -13.03
CA GLU A 225 15.12 -15.62 -12.72
C GLU A 225 16.05 -15.03 -11.63
N THR A 226 16.44 -13.77 -11.83
CA THR A 226 17.27 -13.03 -10.86
C THR A 226 16.43 -12.48 -9.73
N LEU A 227 17.05 -12.24 -8.55
CA LEU A 227 16.41 -11.59 -7.40
C LEU A 227 16.41 -10.06 -7.49
N GLU A 228 16.83 -9.49 -8.63
CA GLU A 228 16.84 -8.05 -8.83
C GLU A 228 15.42 -7.50 -8.94
N SER A 229 14.98 -6.78 -7.92
CA SER A 229 13.65 -6.16 -7.88
C SER A 229 13.58 -4.83 -8.64
N GLU A 230 14.70 -4.13 -8.78
CA GLU A 230 14.80 -2.82 -9.40
C GLU A 230 15.42 -2.92 -10.80
N ASN A 231 15.05 -2.01 -11.68
CA ASN A 231 15.75 -1.90 -12.94
C ASN A 231 17.09 -1.19 -12.75
N PRO A 232 18.17 -1.64 -13.41
CA PRO A 232 19.40 -0.86 -13.47
C PRO A 232 19.07 0.48 -14.15
N ILE A 233 19.56 1.56 -13.54
CA ILE A 233 19.36 2.92 -14.05
C ILE A 233 20.20 3.05 -15.33
N ASP A 234 19.55 3.45 -16.43
CA ASP A 234 20.25 3.81 -17.66
C ASP A 234 20.91 5.19 -17.45
N PRO A 235 22.24 5.30 -17.46
CA PRO A 235 22.93 6.58 -17.28
C PRO A 235 22.48 7.65 -18.27
N MET A 236 22.18 7.25 -19.52
CA MET A 236 21.77 8.18 -20.56
C MET A 236 20.35 8.69 -20.39
N GLU A 237 19.44 7.87 -19.86
CA GLU A 237 18.08 8.28 -19.54
C GLU A 237 18.05 9.13 -18.25
N GLY A 238 18.93 8.83 -17.30
CA GLY A 238 19.08 9.55 -16.04
C GLY A 238 19.56 11.00 -16.20
N GLU A 239 20.52 11.24 -17.10
CA GLU A 239 21.08 12.59 -17.33
C GLU A 239 20.05 13.61 -17.83
N GLN A 240 19.02 13.17 -18.56
CA GLN A 240 18.02 14.07 -19.13
C GLN A 240 16.77 14.28 -18.26
N THR A 241 16.48 13.37 -17.34
CA THR A 241 15.17 13.36 -16.66
C THR A 241 15.26 13.27 -15.15
N TYR A 242 16.36 12.74 -14.61
CA TYR A 242 16.52 12.45 -13.19
C TYR A 242 17.82 13.06 -12.65
N ILE A 243 17.70 13.89 -11.64
CA ILE A 243 18.87 14.45 -10.92
C ILE A 243 19.13 13.52 -9.73
N SER A 244 20.36 13.01 -9.61
CA SER A 244 20.72 12.17 -8.47
C SER A 244 20.75 12.99 -7.17
N PRO A 245 20.45 12.39 -6.01
CA PRO A 245 20.56 13.09 -4.73
C PRO A 245 21.97 13.63 -4.45
N GLU A 246 23.00 12.94 -4.94
CA GLU A 246 24.40 13.33 -4.80
C GLU A 246 24.75 14.58 -5.64
N GLU A 247 24.26 14.64 -6.87
CA GLU A 247 24.40 15.82 -7.74
C GLU A 247 23.64 17.03 -7.21
N LEU A 248 22.47 16.82 -6.61
CA LEU A 248 21.71 17.87 -5.95
C LEU A 248 22.50 18.45 -4.77
N ALA A 249 23.07 17.58 -3.93
CA ALA A 249 23.91 17.98 -2.79
C ALA A 249 25.20 18.69 -3.24
N GLU A 250 25.83 18.25 -4.33
CA GLU A 250 26.99 18.94 -4.92
C GLU A 250 26.64 20.31 -5.52
N ALA A 251 25.50 20.41 -6.18
CA ALA A 251 25.01 21.69 -6.72
C ALA A 251 24.67 22.69 -5.60
N GLU A 252 24.04 22.22 -4.52
CA GLU A 252 23.79 23.02 -3.32
C GLU A 252 25.11 23.44 -2.62
N ALA A 253 26.07 22.54 -2.50
CA ALA A 253 27.38 22.84 -1.93
C ALA A 253 28.17 23.83 -2.80
N LYS A 254 28.06 23.78 -4.12
CA LYS A 254 28.67 24.75 -5.05
C LYS A 254 27.94 26.10 -5.00
N ALA A 255 26.62 26.12 -4.84
CA ALA A 255 25.82 27.34 -4.70
C ALA A 255 26.20 28.15 -3.42
N LYS A 256 26.52 27.44 -2.33
CA LYS A 256 26.92 28.05 -1.05
C LYS A 256 28.28 28.75 -1.08
N LYS A 257 29.07 28.61 -2.13
CA LYS A 257 30.43 29.17 -2.24
C LYS A 257 30.56 30.45 -3.08
N LYS A 258 29.48 31.08 -3.50
CA LYS A 258 29.55 32.35 -4.21
C LYS A 258 29.78 33.49 -3.22
N VAL A 259 31.02 33.91 -3.11
CA VAL A 259 31.41 35.13 -2.37
C VAL A 259 31.22 36.34 -3.28
N VAL A 260 30.33 37.23 -2.91
CA VAL A 260 30.10 38.47 -3.65
C VAL A 260 30.88 39.62 -2.98
N ARG A 261 31.69 40.31 -3.74
CA ARG A 261 32.44 41.48 -3.27
C ARG A 261 31.58 42.72 -3.36
N VAL A 262 31.37 43.38 -2.24
CA VAL A 262 30.55 44.59 -2.12
C VAL A 262 31.40 45.76 -1.65
N PRO A 263 31.22 47.00 -2.15
CA PRO A 263 31.98 48.17 -1.71
C PRO A 263 31.82 48.45 -0.22
N LYS A 264 32.89 48.89 0.41
CA LYS A 264 32.93 49.14 1.84
C LYS A 264 32.00 50.30 2.22
N GLY A 265 31.03 50.05 3.11
CA GLY A 265 30.02 51.05 3.53
C GLY A 265 28.61 50.80 2.98
N THR A 266 28.42 49.73 2.20
CA THR A 266 27.09 49.30 1.72
C THR A 266 26.35 48.59 2.85
N SER A 267 25.10 48.96 3.08
CA SER A 267 24.25 48.22 4.04
C SER A 267 23.83 46.87 3.48
N ASP A 268 23.47 45.89 4.33
CA ASP A 268 23.03 44.54 3.89
C ASP A 268 21.85 44.61 2.92
N TYR A 269 20.98 45.58 3.09
CA TYR A 269 19.86 45.87 2.20
C TYR A 269 20.31 46.36 0.80
N GLN A 270 21.31 47.19 0.73
CA GLN A 270 21.86 47.64 -0.56
C GLN A 270 22.72 46.55 -1.21
N ALA A 271 23.38 45.72 -0.43
CA ALA A 271 24.14 44.59 -0.94
C ALA A 271 23.28 43.57 -1.69
N SER A 272 22.08 43.30 -1.21
CA SER A 272 21.12 42.40 -1.90
C SER A 272 20.66 42.92 -3.26
N TRP A 273 20.58 44.23 -3.43
CA TRP A 273 20.20 44.87 -4.71
C TRP A 273 21.32 44.76 -5.76
N ILE A 274 22.59 44.93 -5.35
CA ILE A 274 23.74 44.80 -6.23
C ILE A 274 23.90 43.38 -6.78
N ILE A 275 23.50 42.38 -5.99
CA ILE A 275 23.53 40.97 -6.42
C ILE A 275 22.49 40.69 -7.51
N GLU A 276 21.34 41.30 -7.45
CA GLU A 276 20.28 41.14 -8.45
C GLU A 276 20.66 41.76 -9.80
N GLU A 277 21.25 42.96 -9.80
CA GLU A 277 21.68 43.62 -11.03
C GLU A 277 22.86 42.88 -11.72
N ALA A 278 23.77 42.29 -10.96
CA ALA A 278 24.89 41.55 -11.52
C ALA A 278 24.50 40.20 -12.18
N ASN A 279 23.32 39.68 -11.87
CA ASN A 279 22.80 38.45 -12.49
C ASN A 279 22.01 38.73 -13.77
N GLU A 280 21.40 39.89 -13.94
CA GLU A 280 20.65 40.24 -15.17
C GLU A 280 21.57 40.62 -16.35
N ASP A 281 22.78 41.19 -16.08
CA ASP A 281 23.69 41.64 -17.14
C ASP A 281 24.63 40.53 -17.69
N ARG A 282 24.56 39.28 -17.19
CA ARG A 282 25.47 38.20 -17.59
C ARG A 282 24.96 37.17 -18.58
N GLU A 283 23.76 37.29 -19.06
CA GLU A 283 23.22 36.35 -20.09
C GLU A 283 23.48 36.78 -21.55
N GLY A 284 24.27 37.80 -21.78
CA GLY A 284 24.61 38.21 -23.12
C GLY A 284 25.98 38.83 -23.24
N PHE A 285 27.02 38.03 -23.39
CA PHE A 285 28.15 38.30 -24.27
C PHE A 285 29.24 37.25 -24.04
N SER A 286 29.50 36.46 -25.05
CA SER A 286 30.68 35.64 -25.24
C SER A 286 31.75 36.45 -25.97
N GLU A 287 33.01 36.17 -25.60
CA GLU A 287 34.27 36.43 -26.32
C GLU A 287 34.81 37.84 -26.40
N SER A 288 35.89 38.12 -25.69
CA SER A 288 37.25 38.31 -26.24
C SER A 288 38.21 38.78 -25.15
N ASP A 289 39.44 38.28 -25.30
CA ASP A 289 40.65 38.65 -24.57
C ASP A 289 40.89 40.17 -24.54
N ASP A 290 41.38 40.68 -23.41
CA ASP A 290 42.66 41.35 -23.32
C ASP A 290 42.97 41.90 -21.92
N ASP A 291 44.22 41.81 -21.57
CA ASP A 291 44.91 42.28 -20.38
C ASP A 291 44.66 43.75 -20.05
N VAL A 292 44.44 44.08 -18.77
CA VAL A 292 44.92 45.31 -18.14
C VAL A 292 45.17 45.12 -16.63
N GLU A 293 46.39 45.45 -16.23
CA GLU A 293 46.94 45.46 -14.87
C GLU A 293 46.22 46.39 -13.89
N SER A 294 46.17 45.89 -12.65
CA SER A 294 46.28 46.57 -11.36
C SER A 294 45.66 47.94 -11.14
N ASN A 295 44.74 47.99 -10.19
CA ASN A 295 44.88 48.93 -9.08
C ASN A 295 44.19 48.40 -7.81
N ASP A 296 44.99 48.28 -6.81
CA ASP A 296 44.74 47.88 -5.45
C ASP A 296 43.91 48.98 -4.75
N ASP A 297 42.60 48.77 -4.60
CA ASP A 297 41.76 49.57 -3.71
C ASP A 297 40.80 48.71 -2.92
N ASN A 298 41.04 48.62 -1.65
CA ASN A 298 40.29 48.20 -0.48
C ASN A 298 38.80 47.75 -0.71
N LEU A 299 38.62 46.51 -1.03
CA LEU A 299 37.31 45.84 -0.98
C LEU A 299 37.27 44.89 0.24
N SER A 300 36.29 45.10 1.12
CA SER A 300 36.03 44.17 2.23
C SER A 300 35.22 42.98 1.73
N MET A 301 35.68 41.77 2.04
CA MET A 301 34.87 40.56 1.87
C MET A 301 33.79 40.53 2.95
N VAL A 302 32.57 40.43 2.54
CA VAL A 302 31.45 40.05 3.42
C VAL A 302 31.15 38.59 3.13
N GLU A 303 31.52 37.70 4.04
CA GLU A 303 31.06 36.33 4.03
C GLU A 303 29.62 36.36 4.57
N MET A 304 28.65 36.06 3.71
CA MET A 304 27.31 35.72 4.18
C MET A 304 27.35 34.27 4.66
N ASP A 305 27.44 34.09 5.97
CA ASP A 305 27.10 32.84 6.62
C ASP A 305 25.59 32.58 6.43
N GLU A 306 25.26 31.86 5.39
CA GLU A 306 23.98 31.13 5.39
C GLU A 306 24.17 29.93 6.32
N GLN A 307 23.68 30.09 7.55
CA GLN A 307 23.56 29.00 8.49
C GLN A 307 22.79 27.88 7.80
N SER A 308 23.41 26.73 7.75
CA SER A 308 22.79 25.47 7.42
C SER A 308 21.56 25.29 8.31
N GLU A 309 20.38 25.45 7.75
CA GLU A 309 19.18 24.88 8.37
C GLU A 309 19.31 23.35 8.27
N GLU A 310 19.88 22.75 9.30
CA GLU A 310 19.53 21.41 9.69
C GLU A 310 18.00 21.38 9.73
N GLU A 311 17.41 20.34 9.15
CA GLU A 311 16.00 20.02 9.32
C GLU A 311 15.74 19.80 10.81
N ASN A 312 15.60 20.87 11.56
CA ASN A 312 14.96 20.86 12.84
C ASN A 312 13.46 20.73 12.56
N GLU A 313 12.92 19.62 12.99
CA GLU A 313 11.52 19.49 13.28
C GLU A 313 11.10 20.73 14.05
N VAL A 314 10.28 21.56 13.44
CA VAL A 314 9.72 22.75 14.11
C VAL A 314 8.75 22.19 15.14
N GLU A 315 9.18 22.18 16.38
CA GLU A 315 8.29 22.22 17.53
C GLU A 315 7.49 23.53 17.41
N ASP A 316 6.21 23.42 17.18
CA ASP A 316 5.27 24.54 17.23
C ASP A 316 5.26 25.07 18.66
N GLU A 317 5.97 26.16 18.90
CA GLU A 317 5.79 26.96 20.12
C GLU A 317 4.40 27.60 20.09
N ASP A 318 3.66 27.31 21.13
CA ASP A 318 2.36 27.84 21.47
C ASP A 318 2.32 29.37 21.39
N PHE A 319 1.50 29.90 20.52
CA PHE A 319 0.99 31.26 20.62
C PHE A 319 -0.31 31.21 21.42
N ASP A 320 -0.24 31.56 22.68
CA ASP A 320 -1.38 31.89 23.53
C ASP A 320 -2.18 33.05 22.90
N ASP A 321 -3.32 32.75 22.33
CA ASP A 321 -4.37 33.73 22.07
C ASP A 321 -5.48 33.52 23.06
N ASP A 322 -5.46 34.35 24.10
CA ASP A 322 -6.48 34.48 25.14
C ASP A 322 -7.82 34.85 24.50
N THR A 323 -8.67 33.86 24.29
CA THR A 323 -10.09 34.08 24.14
C THR A 323 -10.85 33.27 25.19
N ASP A 324 -11.44 34.00 26.12
CA ASP A 324 -12.34 33.55 27.16
C ASP A 324 -13.31 32.46 26.72
N PHE A 325 -13.06 31.23 27.11
CA PHE A 325 -14.09 30.20 27.18
C PHE A 325 -14.35 29.83 28.64
N GLN A 326 -15.54 30.17 29.11
CA GLN A 326 -16.05 29.76 30.40
C GLN A 326 -16.01 28.25 30.54
N SER A 327 -15.18 27.75 31.44
CA SER A 327 -15.14 26.36 31.84
C SER A 327 -16.40 26.02 32.62
N VAL A 328 -17.27 25.21 32.07
CA VAL A 328 -18.31 24.52 32.81
C VAL A 328 -17.68 23.31 33.47
N THR A 329 -17.39 23.43 34.75
CA THR A 329 -17.01 22.32 35.62
C THR A 329 -18.24 21.44 35.85
N VAL A 330 -18.30 20.29 35.19
CA VAL A 330 -19.21 19.22 35.59
C VAL A 330 -18.45 18.31 36.53
N THR A 331 -18.73 18.48 37.82
CA THR A 331 -18.35 17.51 38.87
C THR A 331 -19.35 16.36 38.82
N GLU A 332 -19.00 15.27 38.24
CA GLU A 332 -19.61 13.98 38.53
C GLU A 332 -18.59 13.07 39.18
N LYS A 333 -18.85 12.79 40.45
CA LYS A 333 -18.31 11.65 41.15
C LYS A 333 -19.10 10.44 40.72
N ASP A 334 -18.45 9.51 40.07
CA ASP A 334 -18.83 8.12 40.19
C ASP A 334 -17.60 7.24 40.14
N GLU A 335 -17.45 6.49 41.20
CA GLU A 335 -16.50 5.42 41.38
C GLU A 335 -16.84 4.28 40.43
N THR A 336 -16.01 4.07 39.42
CA THR A 336 -15.94 2.79 38.70
C THR A 336 -14.49 2.48 38.34
N GLU A 337 -14.07 1.42 38.94
CA GLU A 337 -12.96 0.50 38.72
C GLU A 337 -11.90 0.88 37.66
N ASN A 338 -10.68 1.09 38.19
CA ASN A 338 -9.43 1.25 37.51
C ASN A 338 -9.15 0.08 36.53
N TYR A 339 -9.41 0.28 35.26
CA TYR A 339 -8.63 -0.32 34.20
C TYR A 339 -7.55 0.69 33.80
N ASP A 340 -6.46 0.71 34.55
CA ASP A 340 -5.22 1.39 34.18
C ASP A 340 -4.54 0.65 33.01
N GLU A 341 -5.11 0.74 31.83
CA GLU A 341 -4.31 0.69 30.62
C GLU A 341 -3.53 2.01 30.56
N LYS A 342 -2.21 1.92 30.64
CA LYS A 342 -1.32 3.05 30.40
C LYS A 342 -1.50 3.50 28.95
N MET A 343 -2.54 4.32 28.70
CA MET A 343 -2.68 5.03 27.44
C MET A 343 -1.48 5.97 27.31
N ASN A 344 -0.79 5.89 26.19
CA ASN A 344 0.19 6.88 25.82
C ASN A 344 -0.54 8.19 25.50
N ILE A 345 -0.54 9.12 26.44
CA ILE A 345 -1.20 10.44 26.33
C ILE A 345 -0.72 11.17 25.06
N ASP A 346 0.53 11.01 24.70
CA ASP A 346 1.12 11.61 23.50
C ASP A 346 0.47 11.12 22.21
N GLU A 347 0.17 9.82 22.10
CA GLU A 347 -0.51 9.25 20.94
C GLU A 347 -1.97 9.68 20.81
N GLU A 348 -2.65 9.79 21.93
CA GLU A 348 -4.03 10.28 21.97
C GLU A 348 -4.09 11.75 21.52
N ASN A 349 -3.13 12.57 21.96
CA ASN A 349 -3.00 13.95 21.50
C ASN A 349 -2.69 14.04 19.99
N GLU A 350 -1.79 13.20 19.46
CA GLU A 350 -1.53 13.13 18.00
C GLU A 350 -2.78 12.72 17.21
N GLU A 351 -3.56 11.77 17.71
CA GLU A 351 -4.81 11.37 17.06
C GLU A 351 -5.88 12.47 17.13
N LEU A 352 -5.96 13.20 18.22
CA LEU A 352 -6.84 14.37 18.37
C LEU A 352 -6.44 15.49 17.40
N ILE A 353 -5.16 15.78 17.26
CA ILE A 353 -4.65 16.76 16.29
C ILE A 353 -5.00 16.32 14.87
N LYS A 354 -4.75 15.05 14.53
CA LYS A 354 -5.14 14.50 13.21
C LYS A 354 -6.64 14.61 12.95
N PHE A 355 -7.45 14.42 13.99
CA PHE A 355 -8.91 14.53 13.88
C PHE A 355 -9.36 15.97 13.65
N LYS A 356 -8.75 16.95 14.37
CA LYS A 356 -8.98 18.39 14.15
C LYS A 356 -8.58 18.80 12.73
N GLU A 357 -7.37 18.42 12.26
CA GLU A 357 -6.92 18.69 10.90
C GLU A 357 -7.82 18.06 9.81
N ALA A 358 -8.33 16.86 10.05
CA ALA A 358 -9.24 16.20 9.11
C ALA A 358 -10.57 16.95 9.01
N ARG A 359 -11.13 17.39 10.13
CA ARG A 359 -12.36 18.17 10.21
C ARG A 359 -12.19 19.54 9.55
N GLU A 360 -11.07 20.21 9.79
CA GLU A 360 -10.74 21.48 9.16
C GLU A 360 -10.61 21.34 7.66
N HIS A 361 -9.96 20.29 7.19
CA HIS A 361 -9.84 19.97 5.76
C HIS A 361 -11.21 19.67 5.10
N GLU A 362 -12.13 19.07 5.84
CA GLU A 362 -13.49 18.82 5.36
C GLU A 362 -14.28 20.13 5.18
N MET A 363 -14.14 21.05 6.13
CA MET A 363 -14.79 22.37 6.07
C MET A 363 -14.20 23.28 4.97
N PHE A 364 -12.87 23.26 4.81
CA PHE A 364 -12.14 24.10 3.85
C PHE A 364 -11.22 23.27 2.93
N PRO A 365 -11.80 22.50 2.00
CA PRO A 365 -11.03 21.56 1.20
C PRO A 365 -10.00 22.27 0.32
N ASP A 366 -8.72 21.86 0.50
CA ASP A 366 -7.56 22.33 -0.26
C ASP A 366 -7.18 23.83 -0.04
N GLU A 367 -7.80 24.54 0.89
CA GLU A 367 -7.42 25.91 1.22
C GLU A 367 -6.10 25.92 1.99
N ILE A 368 -5.20 26.83 1.63
CA ILE A 368 -3.91 27.04 2.27
C ILE A 368 -3.66 28.54 2.32
N ASP A 369 -3.31 29.04 3.47
CA ASP A 369 -2.90 30.42 3.64
C ASP A 369 -1.46 30.63 3.19
N THR A 370 -1.19 31.82 2.65
CA THR A 370 0.15 32.25 2.30
C THR A 370 0.83 32.79 3.55
N PRO A 371 1.93 32.20 4.00
CA PRO A 371 2.65 32.75 5.16
C PRO A 371 3.30 34.07 4.82
N LEU A 372 3.48 34.90 5.85
CA LEU A 372 4.15 36.21 5.70
C LEU A 372 5.67 36.06 5.58
N ASP A 373 6.23 35.02 6.16
CA ASP A 373 7.68 34.80 6.32
C ASP A 373 8.37 34.28 5.05
N GLN A 374 7.63 33.53 4.21
CA GLN A 374 8.16 32.97 2.96
C GLN A 374 7.46 33.57 1.74
N PRO A 375 8.22 34.05 0.73
CA PRO A 375 7.64 34.48 -0.54
C PRO A 375 6.82 33.35 -1.19
N ALA A 376 5.59 33.66 -1.63
CA ALA A 376 4.71 32.68 -2.25
C ALA A 376 5.32 32.03 -3.52
N ARG A 377 6.16 32.74 -4.25
CA ARG A 377 6.91 32.24 -5.41
C ARG A 377 7.86 31.09 -5.05
N VAL A 378 8.50 31.13 -3.88
CA VAL A 378 9.41 30.09 -3.41
C VAL A 378 8.59 28.87 -2.93
N ARG A 379 7.62 29.10 -2.05
CA ARG A 379 6.77 28.03 -1.51
C ARG A 379 5.95 27.31 -2.56
N PHE A 380 5.40 28.01 -3.50
CA PHE A 380 4.49 27.47 -4.52
C PHE A 380 5.10 27.43 -5.92
N GLY A 381 6.40 27.67 -6.09
CA GLY A 381 7.08 27.69 -7.39
C GLY A 381 6.95 26.41 -8.20
N LYS A 382 6.85 25.25 -7.53
CA LYS A 382 6.62 23.91 -8.16
C LYS A 382 5.17 23.67 -8.58
N TYR A 383 4.25 24.62 -8.30
CA TYR A 383 2.84 24.52 -8.70
C TYR A 383 2.59 25.27 -9.98
N ARG A 384 1.63 24.80 -10.76
CA ARG A 384 1.18 25.47 -12.00
C ARG A 384 -0.33 25.67 -12.03
N GLY A 385 -0.80 26.67 -12.76
CA GLY A 385 -2.21 26.91 -13.02
C GLY A 385 -2.74 26.03 -14.15
N LEU A 386 -3.98 25.59 -14.05
CA LEU A 386 -4.72 24.92 -15.13
C LEU A 386 -5.99 25.69 -15.42
N LYS A 387 -6.32 25.88 -16.71
CA LYS A 387 -7.60 26.49 -17.13
C LYS A 387 -8.78 25.59 -16.75
N SER A 388 -8.64 24.28 -16.89
CA SER A 388 -9.63 23.30 -16.49
C SER A 388 -8.93 22.04 -16.00
N PHE A 389 -9.35 21.53 -14.84
CA PHE A 389 -8.81 20.28 -14.32
C PHE A 389 -9.13 19.09 -15.23
N THR A 390 -10.30 19.07 -15.85
CA THR A 390 -10.74 17.98 -16.72
C THR A 390 -10.09 18.02 -18.09
N HIS A 391 -10.04 19.18 -18.74
CA HIS A 391 -9.68 19.28 -20.17
C HIS A 391 -8.22 19.65 -20.44
N SER A 392 -7.54 20.34 -19.50
CA SER A 392 -6.13 20.70 -19.72
C SER A 392 -5.24 19.45 -19.74
N PRO A 393 -4.38 19.27 -20.74
CA PRO A 393 -3.49 18.11 -20.81
C PRO A 393 -2.44 18.13 -19.69
N TRP A 394 -2.00 16.95 -19.27
CA TRP A 394 -0.85 16.76 -18.40
C TRP A 394 -0.04 15.57 -18.88
N ASP A 395 1.21 15.79 -19.24
CA ASP A 395 2.07 14.73 -19.72
C ASP A 395 2.46 13.79 -18.55
N PRO A 396 2.14 12.48 -18.64
CA PRO A 396 2.55 11.50 -17.64
C PRO A 396 4.06 11.36 -17.46
N LYS A 397 4.86 11.77 -18.43
CA LYS A 397 6.32 11.64 -18.41
C LYS A 397 7.04 12.92 -17.97
N GLU A 398 6.32 14.02 -17.77
CA GLU A 398 6.88 15.30 -17.37
C GLU A 398 7.25 15.32 -15.88
N ASN A 399 8.44 15.83 -15.55
CA ASN A 399 8.93 16.04 -14.17
C ASN A 399 8.76 14.81 -13.27
N LEU A 400 9.27 13.68 -13.72
CA LEU A 400 9.27 12.44 -12.95
C LEU A 400 10.26 12.55 -11.77
N CYS A 401 9.96 11.85 -10.68
CA CYS A 401 10.92 11.71 -9.60
C CYS A 401 11.94 10.61 -9.92
N PHE A 402 13.08 10.64 -9.25
CA PHE A 402 14.17 9.67 -9.40
C PHE A 402 13.69 8.21 -9.24
N ASP A 403 12.75 7.94 -8.35
CA ASP A 403 12.22 6.59 -8.13
C ASP A 403 11.59 5.96 -9.38
N TYR A 404 11.16 6.79 -10.36
CA TYR A 404 10.58 6.29 -11.61
C TYR A 404 11.61 5.68 -12.57
N SER A 405 12.90 5.93 -12.40
CA SER A 405 13.97 5.25 -13.15
C SER A 405 14.18 3.81 -12.70
N ARG A 406 13.88 3.53 -11.42
CA ARG A 406 14.09 2.22 -10.77
C ARG A 406 12.95 1.23 -11.03
N ILE A 407 11.77 1.70 -11.47
CA ILE A 407 10.58 0.85 -11.66
C ILE A 407 10.57 0.18 -13.02
N PHE A 408 9.98 -1.01 -13.04
CA PHE A 408 9.69 -1.72 -14.28
C PHE A 408 8.39 -1.21 -14.90
N GLN A 409 8.43 -0.92 -16.21
CA GLN A 409 7.28 -0.44 -16.99
C GLN A 409 6.94 -1.41 -18.11
N PHE A 410 5.69 -1.82 -18.20
CA PHE A 410 5.21 -2.64 -19.31
C PHE A 410 4.88 -1.77 -20.51
N GLN A 411 5.35 -2.18 -21.71
CA GLN A 411 4.85 -1.58 -22.96
C GLN A 411 3.37 -1.94 -23.17
N ASN A 412 3.02 -3.21 -23.00
CA ASN A 412 1.64 -3.68 -23.05
C ASN A 412 1.40 -4.74 -21.98
N PHE A 413 0.80 -4.32 -20.86
CA PHE A 413 0.54 -5.19 -19.72
C PHE A 413 -0.33 -6.41 -20.07
N ASN A 414 -1.43 -6.19 -20.80
CA ASN A 414 -2.39 -7.26 -21.11
C ASN A 414 -1.79 -8.33 -22.02
N GLN A 415 -1.00 -7.93 -23.01
CA GLN A 415 -0.35 -8.87 -23.94
C GLN A 415 0.75 -9.66 -23.23
N THR A 416 1.55 -9.00 -22.41
CA THR A 416 2.60 -9.65 -21.61
C THR A 416 1.99 -10.65 -20.65
N TYR A 417 0.92 -10.29 -19.96
CA TYR A 417 0.23 -11.20 -19.03
C TYR A 417 -0.33 -12.45 -19.74
N LYS A 418 -0.97 -12.30 -20.90
CA LYS A 418 -1.45 -13.43 -21.69
C LYS A 418 -0.30 -14.37 -22.11
N ARG A 419 0.84 -13.80 -22.53
CA ARG A 419 2.03 -14.58 -22.93
C ARG A 419 2.63 -15.34 -21.74
N ILE A 420 2.77 -14.71 -20.58
CA ILE A 420 3.28 -15.34 -19.36
C ILE A 420 2.40 -16.54 -18.98
N LYS A 421 1.08 -16.34 -18.97
CA LYS A 421 0.12 -17.40 -18.65
C LYS A 421 0.23 -18.62 -19.59
N THR A 422 0.41 -18.39 -20.88
CA THR A 422 0.58 -19.49 -21.86
C THR A 422 1.92 -20.20 -21.66
N LYS A 423 3.01 -19.43 -21.42
CA LYS A 423 4.35 -19.98 -21.19
C LYS A 423 4.43 -20.84 -19.93
N ALA A 424 3.78 -20.42 -18.85
CA ALA A 424 3.76 -21.16 -17.58
C ALA A 424 3.15 -22.57 -17.71
N LEU A 425 2.24 -22.79 -18.66
CA LEU A 425 1.63 -24.10 -18.92
C LEU A 425 2.50 -25.01 -19.80
N SER A 426 3.47 -24.48 -20.56
CA SER A 426 4.22 -25.22 -21.58
C SER A 426 5.69 -25.48 -21.21
N SER A 427 6.11 -25.13 -20.00
CA SER A 427 7.51 -25.31 -19.58
C SER A 427 7.87 -26.79 -19.42
N ARG A 428 9.03 -27.21 -19.97
CA ARG A 428 9.58 -28.56 -19.84
C ARG A 428 10.22 -28.84 -18.47
N PHE A 429 10.56 -27.79 -17.72
CA PHE A 429 11.23 -27.87 -16.42
C PHE A 429 10.25 -27.70 -15.25
N SER A 430 8.96 -27.94 -15.51
CA SER A 430 7.91 -27.80 -14.51
C SER A 430 7.48 -29.13 -13.91
N VAL A 431 7.15 -29.08 -12.61
CA VAL A 431 6.52 -30.17 -11.89
C VAL A 431 5.01 -29.94 -11.87
N GLU A 432 4.24 -30.92 -12.33
CA GLU A 432 2.79 -30.84 -12.37
C GLU A 432 2.14 -30.86 -10.97
N PRO A 433 0.94 -30.29 -10.81
CA PRO A 433 0.20 -30.36 -9.56
C PRO A 433 -0.12 -31.81 -9.16
N GLY A 434 -0.01 -32.09 -7.85
CA GLY A 434 -0.30 -33.41 -7.28
C GLY A 434 0.95 -34.24 -6.96
N TYR A 435 2.12 -33.86 -7.45
CA TYR A 435 3.37 -34.53 -7.06
C TYR A 435 3.81 -34.07 -5.66
N TYR A 436 4.39 -35.03 -4.91
CA TYR A 436 5.04 -34.77 -3.64
C TYR A 436 6.52 -34.47 -3.90
N VAL A 437 6.98 -33.30 -3.47
CA VAL A 437 8.32 -32.78 -3.81
C VAL A 437 9.10 -32.35 -2.59
N GLU A 438 10.42 -32.41 -2.69
CA GLU A 438 11.35 -31.70 -1.83
C GLU A 438 11.98 -30.56 -2.63
N ILE A 439 11.80 -29.33 -2.14
CA ILE A 439 12.37 -28.13 -2.74
C ILE A 439 13.49 -27.64 -1.84
N ILE A 440 14.61 -27.29 -2.45
CA ILE A 440 15.75 -26.67 -1.78
C ILE A 440 15.81 -25.21 -2.22
N LEU A 441 15.68 -24.28 -1.27
CA LEU A 441 15.78 -22.83 -1.47
C LEU A 441 17.16 -22.34 -1.03
N LYS A 442 17.71 -21.38 -1.80
CA LYS A 442 19.01 -20.74 -1.55
C LYS A 442 18.87 -19.55 -0.60
N GLU A 443 19.94 -19.27 0.16
CA GLU A 443 20.17 -18.04 0.89
C GLU A 443 19.05 -17.62 1.87
N VAL A 444 18.41 -18.60 2.48
CA VAL A 444 17.33 -18.33 3.44
C VAL A 444 17.91 -17.89 4.79
N PRO A 445 17.42 -16.77 5.39
CA PRO A 445 17.89 -16.32 6.69
C PRO A 445 17.46 -17.27 7.81
N LEU A 446 18.30 -17.40 8.84
CA LEU A 446 18.05 -18.27 10.01
C LEU A 446 16.81 -17.80 10.80
N GLU A 447 16.55 -16.51 10.81
CA GLU A 447 15.42 -15.87 11.50
C GLU A 447 14.06 -16.46 11.06
N LEU A 448 13.92 -16.79 9.77
CA LEU A 448 12.71 -17.46 9.26
C LEU A 448 12.46 -18.78 9.96
N MET A 449 13.53 -19.58 10.14
CA MET A 449 13.40 -20.88 10.79
C MET A 449 13.11 -20.74 12.29
N GLN A 450 13.71 -19.78 12.97
CA GLN A 450 13.43 -19.46 14.37
C GLN A 450 11.98 -19.06 14.54
N SER A 451 11.50 -18.11 13.76
CA SER A 451 10.09 -17.67 13.76
C SER A 451 9.10 -18.81 13.45
N HIS A 452 9.51 -19.79 12.64
CA HIS A 452 8.69 -20.97 12.35
C HIS A 452 8.67 -21.97 13.52
N GLN A 453 9.77 -22.10 14.27
CA GLN A 453 9.89 -23.03 15.41
C GLN A 453 9.20 -22.50 16.67
N ASP A 454 9.24 -21.19 16.91
CA ASP A 454 8.69 -20.54 18.11
C ASP A 454 7.15 -20.67 18.20
N THR A 455 6.49 -20.86 17.07
CA THR A 455 5.02 -20.95 17.02
C THR A 455 4.60 -22.41 16.80
N LYS A 456 3.95 -23.02 17.78
CA LYS A 456 3.55 -24.44 17.77
C LYS A 456 2.67 -24.87 16.59
N ASN A 457 1.93 -23.95 15.98
CA ASN A 457 0.96 -24.19 14.92
C ASN A 457 1.29 -23.50 13.58
N ASN A 458 2.50 -22.97 13.38
CA ASN A 458 2.82 -22.33 12.11
C ASN A 458 3.08 -23.36 11.01
N PHE A 459 2.44 -23.14 9.89
CA PHE A 459 2.81 -23.79 8.64
C PHE A 459 3.57 -22.81 7.74
N LEU A 460 4.46 -23.33 6.94
CA LEU A 460 5.17 -22.57 5.92
C LEU A 460 4.45 -22.77 4.59
N LEU A 461 4.21 -21.64 3.91
CA LEU A 461 3.57 -21.62 2.62
C LEU A 461 4.53 -21.05 1.57
N LEU A 462 4.66 -21.76 0.47
CA LEU A 462 5.50 -21.35 -0.66
C LEU A 462 4.62 -21.05 -1.87
N TYR A 463 4.83 -19.90 -2.50
CA TYR A 463 4.20 -19.53 -3.77
C TYR A 463 5.23 -19.44 -4.87
N GLY A 464 5.01 -20.14 -5.98
CA GLY A 464 5.81 -19.94 -7.20
C GLY A 464 5.40 -18.63 -7.86
N LEU A 465 6.38 -17.75 -8.11
CA LEU A 465 6.16 -16.46 -8.74
C LEU A 465 6.09 -16.60 -10.27
N LEU A 466 5.26 -15.76 -10.88
CA LEU A 466 5.25 -15.61 -12.33
C LEU A 466 6.37 -14.65 -12.77
N PRO A 467 6.83 -14.74 -14.03
CA PRO A 467 7.81 -13.81 -14.57
C PRO A 467 7.42 -12.34 -14.37
N HIS A 468 8.39 -11.52 -14.01
CA HIS A 468 8.27 -10.11 -13.65
C HIS A 468 7.59 -9.79 -12.31
N GLU A 469 7.06 -10.74 -11.57
CA GLU A 469 6.46 -10.48 -10.26
C GLU A 469 7.46 -10.04 -9.19
N GLU A 470 8.76 -10.26 -9.41
CA GLU A 470 9.83 -9.72 -8.56
C GLU A 470 10.05 -8.23 -8.76
N LYS A 471 9.84 -7.73 -9.99
CA LYS A 471 10.15 -6.35 -10.34
C LYS A 471 9.22 -5.36 -9.66
N MET A 472 9.81 -4.26 -9.16
CA MET A 472 9.07 -3.16 -8.55
C MET A 472 8.36 -2.30 -9.60
N SER A 473 7.14 -1.88 -9.32
CA SER A 473 6.36 -0.97 -10.17
C SER A 473 5.37 -0.15 -9.35
N VAL A 474 4.65 0.76 -10.01
CA VAL A 474 3.56 1.52 -9.38
C VAL A 474 2.27 0.72 -9.46
N ILE A 475 1.75 0.37 -8.29
CA ILE A 475 0.51 -0.38 -8.14
C ILE A 475 -0.62 0.56 -7.73
N ASN A 476 -1.75 0.43 -8.41
CA ASN A 476 -2.98 1.15 -8.13
C ASN A 476 -4.04 0.15 -7.66
N VAL A 477 -4.59 0.34 -6.48
CA VAL A 477 -5.62 -0.49 -5.89
C VAL A 477 -6.86 0.34 -5.55
N VAL A 478 -8.04 -0.14 -5.85
CA VAL A 478 -9.29 0.46 -5.41
C VAL A 478 -9.59 -0.05 -4.01
N ILE A 479 -9.81 0.84 -3.08
CA ILE A 479 -10.12 0.53 -1.69
C ILE A 479 -11.38 1.26 -1.22
N ASN A 480 -12.13 0.59 -0.36
CA ASN A 480 -13.27 1.14 0.37
C ASN A 480 -12.97 1.08 1.86
N LYS A 481 -13.11 2.21 2.55
CA LYS A 481 -12.92 2.27 4.00
C LYS A 481 -14.00 1.45 4.69
N GLN A 482 -13.63 0.71 5.74
CA GLN A 482 -14.58 -0.05 6.54
C GLN A 482 -15.43 0.88 7.43
N PRO A 483 -16.77 0.67 7.50
CA PRO A 483 -17.65 1.53 8.31
C PRO A 483 -17.28 1.53 9.79
N ASN A 484 -16.79 0.41 10.30
CA ASN A 484 -16.42 0.24 11.71
C ASN A 484 -15.14 1.01 12.09
N PHE A 485 -14.36 1.47 11.11
CA PHE A 485 -13.13 2.21 11.36
C PHE A 485 -13.38 3.72 11.25
N THR A 486 -13.44 4.41 12.39
CA THR A 486 -13.80 5.83 12.47
C THR A 486 -12.63 6.78 12.29
N LEU A 487 -11.40 6.36 12.64
CA LEU A 487 -10.23 7.23 12.61
C LEU A 487 -9.88 7.74 11.21
N PRO A 488 -9.43 8.98 11.07
CA PRO A 488 -8.93 9.52 9.81
C PRO A 488 -7.57 8.90 9.46
N ILE A 489 -7.40 8.51 8.19
CA ILE A 489 -6.13 8.01 7.65
C ILE A 489 -5.58 9.03 6.67
N LYS A 490 -4.40 9.57 6.97
CA LYS A 490 -3.71 10.55 6.13
C LYS A 490 -2.96 9.88 4.98
N SER A 491 -2.91 10.52 3.81
CA SER A 491 -2.03 10.08 2.72
C SER A 491 -0.57 10.04 3.17
N LYS A 492 0.15 9.00 2.77
CA LYS A 492 1.55 8.69 3.15
C LYS A 492 1.73 8.20 4.60
N GLU A 493 0.68 7.89 5.31
CA GLU A 493 0.73 7.16 6.57
C GLU A 493 1.11 5.70 6.30
N GLU A 494 1.86 5.10 7.23
CA GLU A 494 2.30 3.72 7.11
C GLU A 494 1.16 2.74 7.38
N LEU A 495 0.92 1.85 6.42
CA LEU A 495 -0.15 0.87 6.46
C LEU A 495 0.38 -0.51 6.07
N ILE A 496 -0.21 -1.56 6.64
CA ILE A 496 0.05 -2.93 6.27
C ILE A 496 -0.92 -3.30 5.15
N ILE A 497 -0.39 -3.75 4.03
CA ILE A 497 -1.16 -4.08 2.84
C ILE A 497 -1.02 -5.57 2.54
N HIS A 498 -2.15 -6.28 2.49
CA HIS A 498 -2.23 -7.62 1.94
C HIS A 498 -2.74 -7.54 0.51
N LEU A 499 -1.89 -7.83 -0.45
CA LEU A 499 -2.21 -7.82 -1.88
C LEU A 499 -2.07 -9.25 -2.43
N GLY A 500 -3.20 -9.91 -2.65
CA GLY A 500 -3.21 -11.30 -3.09
C GLY A 500 -2.50 -12.23 -2.09
N PHE A 501 -1.40 -12.84 -2.51
CA PHE A 501 -0.59 -13.72 -1.65
C PHE A 501 0.48 -12.97 -0.85
N ARG A 502 0.81 -11.71 -1.22
CA ARG A 502 1.85 -10.91 -0.58
C ARG A 502 1.32 -10.11 0.60
N ARG A 503 2.21 -9.83 1.54
CA ARG A 503 1.98 -9.02 2.73
C ARG A 503 3.19 -8.14 2.96
N PHE A 504 2.98 -6.82 3.10
CA PHE A 504 4.06 -5.84 3.26
C PHE A 504 3.54 -4.55 3.90
N THR A 505 4.46 -3.73 4.42
CA THR A 505 4.14 -2.37 4.85
C THR A 505 4.47 -1.36 3.76
N ASN A 506 3.63 -0.33 3.62
CA ASN A 506 3.81 0.71 2.61
C ASN A 506 3.15 2.04 3.04
N ARG A 507 3.49 3.14 2.33
CA ARG A 507 2.95 4.49 2.54
C ARG A 507 2.17 4.97 1.31
N PRO A 508 0.92 4.56 1.14
CA PRO A 508 0.13 4.86 -0.05
C PRO A 508 -0.29 6.33 -0.12
N ILE A 509 -0.51 6.82 -1.33
CA ILE A 509 -1.22 8.07 -1.60
C ILE A 509 -2.62 7.77 -2.11
N PHE A 510 -3.60 8.54 -1.64
CA PHE A 510 -5.00 8.35 -2.02
C PHE A 510 -5.39 9.31 -3.12
N SER A 511 -6.18 8.83 -4.08
CA SER A 511 -6.68 9.65 -5.17
C SER A 511 -8.13 9.30 -5.51
N ALA A 512 -8.88 10.28 -6.00
CA ALA A 512 -10.24 10.08 -6.46
C ALA A 512 -10.30 9.03 -7.58
N HIS A 513 -11.36 8.21 -7.59
CA HIS A 513 -11.62 7.24 -8.64
C HIS A 513 -12.64 7.81 -9.63
N THR A 514 -12.17 8.64 -10.56
CA THR A 514 -12.99 9.31 -11.57
C THR A 514 -12.54 8.90 -12.98
N ASN A 515 -13.46 9.02 -13.95
CA ASN A 515 -13.11 8.85 -15.35
C ASN A 515 -12.34 10.08 -15.83
N GLY A 516 -11.06 9.93 -16.16
CA GLY A 516 -10.21 11.00 -16.66
C GLY A 516 -8.74 10.63 -16.66
N ASP A 517 -7.91 11.49 -17.25
CA ASP A 517 -6.45 11.29 -17.34
C ASP A 517 -5.72 11.79 -16.08
N LYS A 518 -6.39 12.61 -15.27
CA LYS A 518 -5.85 13.23 -14.06
C LYS A 518 -6.75 12.93 -12.87
N PHE A 519 -6.14 12.61 -11.74
CA PHE A 519 -6.83 12.23 -10.52
C PHE A 519 -6.46 13.19 -9.39
N LYS A 520 -7.47 13.70 -8.69
CA LYS A 520 -7.24 14.56 -7.53
C LYS A 520 -6.68 13.74 -6.37
N LEU A 521 -5.64 14.26 -5.72
CA LEU A 521 -5.13 13.72 -4.46
C LEU A 521 -6.16 13.96 -3.34
N GLU A 522 -6.51 12.90 -2.62
CA GLU A 522 -7.26 12.99 -1.37
C GLU A 522 -6.29 12.96 -0.19
N ARG A 523 -6.35 14.00 0.66
CA ARG A 523 -5.45 14.15 1.82
C ARG A 523 -5.75 13.08 2.87
N TYR A 524 -7.03 12.75 3.04
CA TYR A 524 -7.51 11.70 3.93
C TYR A 524 -8.32 10.67 3.15
N LEU A 525 -8.35 9.42 3.65
CA LEU A 525 -9.17 8.37 3.08
C LEU A 525 -10.66 8.66 3.38
N PRO A 526 -11.50 8.94 2.36
CA PRO A 526 -12.92 9.18 2.56
C PRO A 526 -13.65 7.90 2.99
N ALA A 527 -14.73 8.05 3.75
CA ALA A 527 -15.49 6.93 4.30
C ALA A 527 -16.42 6.28 3.25
N ASP A 528 -17.11 7.10 2.45
CA ASP A 528 -18.26 6.65 1.67
C ASP A 528 -17.97 6.44 0.17
N VAL A 529 -16.77 6.74 -0.27
CA VAL A 529 -16.40 6.73 -1.70
C VAL A 529 -15.23 5.78 -1.95
N ALA A 530 -15.35 4.99 -3.02
CA ALA A 530 -14.24 4.19 -3.52
C ALA A 530 -13.06 5.07 -3.91
N THR A 531 -11.91 4.80 -3.33
CA THR A 531 -10.69 5.59 -3.49
C THR A 531 -9.59 4.71 -4.07
N VAL A 532 -8.70 5.28 -4.87
CA VAL A 532 -7.54 4.57 -5.37
C VAL A 532 -6.33 4.89 -4.50
N ALA A 533 -5.75 3.85 -3.92
CA ALA A 533 -4.45 3.93 -3.26
C ALA A 533 -3.34 3.56 -4.25
N THR A 534 -2.30 4.39 -4.33
CA THR A 534 -1.16 4.22 -5.22
C THR A 534 0.12 4.16 -4.41
N PHE A 535 0.96 3.16 -4.68
CA PHE A 535 2.23 2.92 -3.97
C PHE A 535 3.20 2.10 -4.83
N TYR A 536 4.48 2.08 -4.43
CA TYR A 536 5.47 1.20 -5.04
C TYR A 536 5.43 -0.18 -4.39
N ALA A 537 5.29 -1.23 -5.19
CA ALA A 537 5.37 -2.61 -4.73
C ALA A 537 5.74 -3.55 -5.89
N PRO A 538 6.13 -4.81 -5.59
CA PRO A 538 6.35 -5.81 -6.61
C PRO A 538 5.09 -6.07 -7.43
N ILE A 539 5.26 -6.25 -8.72
CA ILE A 539 4.19 -6.48 -9.68
C ILE A 539 3.32 -7.65 -9.22
N THR A 540 2.03 -7.46 -9.22
CA THR A 540 1.05 -8.51 -8.95
C THR A 540 0.04 -8.52 -10.09
N PHE A 541 -0.21 -9.69 -10.66
CA PHE A 541 -1.18 -9.82 -11.75
C PHE A 541 -2.61 -9.95 -11.22
N PRO A 542 -3.58 -9.31 -11.90
CA PRO A 542 -4.99 -9.44 -11.55
C PRO A 542 -5.53 -10.85 -11.88
N PRO A 543 -6.57 -11.31 -11.17
CA PRO A 543 -7.28 -10.66 -10.07
C PRO A 543 -6.58 -10.84 -8.72
N ALA A 544 -6.47 -9.77 -7.94
CA ALA A 544 -5.94 -9.82 -6.58
C ALA A 544 -6.80 -8.96 -5.66
N SER A 545 -7.19 -9.50 -4.52
CA SER A 545 -7.88 -8.75 -3.47
C SER A 545 -6.89 -8.02 -2.58
N VAL A 546 -7.36 -6.97 -1.94
CA VAL A 546 -6.56 -6.11 -1.07
C VAL A 546 -7.24 -5.98 0.29
N LEU A 547 -6.46 -6.17 1.35
CA LEU A 547 -6.83 -5.79 2.70
C LEU A 547 -5.80 -4.79 3.21
N VAL A 548 -6.26 -3.74 3.86
CA VAL A 548 -5.42 -2.69 4.44
C VAL A 548 -5.63 -2.64 5.94
N PHE A 549 -4.53 -2.78 6.69
CA PHE A 549 -4.54 -2.72 8.15
C PHE A 549 -3.70 -1.54 8.63
N LYS A 550 -4.09 -0.98 9.76
CA LYS A 550 -3.29 -0.01 10.52
C LYS A 550 -2.75 -0.70 11.77
N LYS A 551 -1.44 -0.54 12.02
CA LYS A 551 -0.79 -0.96 13.25
C LYS A 551 -0.84 0.19 14.22
N PHE A 552 -1.30 -0.06 15.44
CA PHE A 552 -1.25 0.86 16.55
C PHE A 552 0.01 0.61 17.39
N SER A 553 0.37 1.57 18.22
CA SER A 553 1.54 1.47 19.10
C SER A 553 1.43 0.38 20.17
N ASN A 554 0.23 0.03 20.59
CA ASN A 554 -0.02 -1.14 21.45
C ASN A 554 0.25 -2.47 20.73
N GLY A 555 0.57 -2.45 19.43
CA GLY A 555 0.79 -3.65 18.60
C GLY A 555 -0.47 -4.26 18.02
N GLU A 556 -1.65 -3.73 18.33
CA GLU A 556 -2.90 -4.14 17.69
C GLU A 556 -2.92 -3.76 16.21
N GLN A 557 -3.62 -4.56 15.43
CA GLN A 557 -3.80 -4.31 14.00
C GLN A 557 -5.30 -4.34 13.69
N SER A 558 -5.78 -3.23 13.16
CA SER A 558 -7.20 -3.08 12.82
C SER A 558 -7.39 -3.00 11.31
N LEU A 559 -8.46 -3.62 10.80
CA LEU A 559 -8.82 -3.55 9.37
C LEU A 559 -9.37 -2.17 9.04
N VAL A 560 -8.67 -1.45 8.18
CA VAL A 560 -9.01 -0.08 7.74
C VAL A 560 -9.88 -0.10 6.48
N ALA A 561 -9.45 -0.87 5.48
CA ALA A 561 -10.11 -0.87 4.17
C ALA A 561 -9.99 -2.22 3.48
N THR A 562 -10.91 -2.47 2.58
CA THR A 562 -10.91 -3.64 1.70
C THR A 562 -11.05 -3.22 0.25
N GLY A 563 -10.50 -4.02 -0.65
CA GLY A 563 -10.54 -3.64 -2.04
C GLY A 563 -9.97 -4.66 -3.01
N SER A 564 -9.59 -4.18 -4.19
CA SER A 564 -9.02 -5.02 -5.26
C SER A 564 -7.97 -4.27 -6.08
N LEU A 565 -7.08 -5.02 -6.72
CA LEU A 565 -6.11 -4.49 -7.66
C LEU A 565 -6.82 -3.88 -8.88
N LEU A 566 -6.54 -2.62 -9.16
CA LEU A 566 -7.04 -1.90 -10.32
C LEU A 566 -6.13 -2.08 -11.53
N SER A 567 -4.86 -1.69 -11.38
CA SER A 567 -3.88 -1.71 -12.46
C SER A 567 -2.46 -1.61 -11.94
N VAL A 568 -1.52 -2.08 -12.75
CA VAL A 568 -0.09 -1.83 -12.60
C VAL A 568 0.29 -0.82 -13.67
N ASN A 569 0.19 0.48 -13.36
CA ASN A 569 0.39 1.54 -14.32
C ASN A 569 1.08 2.74 -13.68
N PRO A 570 2.33 3.04 -14.04
CA PRO A 570 3.07 4.19 -13.55
C PRO A 570 2.59 5.53 -14.15
N ASN A 571 1.88 5.50 -15.28
CA ASN A 571 1.42 6.71 -15.97
C ASN A 571 0.18 7.35 -15.32
N ARG A 572 -0.32 6.81 -14.21
CA ARG A 572 -1.42 7.44 -13.46
C ARG A 572 -0.98 8.78 -12.87
N VAL A 573 -1.57 9.87 -13.33
CA VAL A 573 -1.24 11.23 -12.90
C VAL A 573 -2.07 11.63 -11.70
N ILE A 574 -1.45 11.74 -10.52
CA ILE A 574 -2.09 12.17 -9.28
C ILE A 574 -1.68 13.61 -8.99
N ILE A 575 -2.67 14.50 -8.85
CA ILE A 575 -2.46 15.94 -8.75
C ILE A 575 -2.98 16.45 -7.41
N LYS A 576 -2.11 17.08 -6.64
CA LYS A 576 -2.47 17.86 -5.47
C LYS A 576 -2.97 19.21 -5.95
N ARG A 577 -4.18 19.59 -5.54
CA ARG A 577 -4.73 20.91 -5.69
C ARG A 577 -4.55 21.68 -4.41
N ILE A 578 -4.19 22.95 -4.50
CA ILE A 578 -4.25 23.92 -3.43
C ILE A 578 -5.05 25.12 -3.88
N ARG A 579 -5.69 25.80 -2.95
CA ARG A 579 -6.46 27.01 -3.18
C ARG A 579 -5.91 28.12 -2.30
N LEU A 580 -5.45 29.19 -2.92
CA LEU A 580 -5.11 30.43 -2.22
C LEU A 580 -6.35 31.31 -2.21
N SER A 581 -6.71 31.84 -1.05
CA SER A 581 -7.88 32.70 -0.87
C SER A 581 -7.48 34.16 -0.79
N GLY A 582 -8.32 35.05 -1.30
CA GLY A 582 -8.15 36.49 -1.21
C GLY A 582 -9.49 37.19 -1.12
N HIS A 583 -9.50 38.34 -0.47
CA HIS A 583 -10.73 39.13 -0.25
C HIS A 583 -10.79 40.38 -1.09
N PRO A 584 -11.95 40.69 -1.72
CA PRO A 584 -12.13 41.91 -2.44
C PRO A 584 -12.15 43.12 -1.49
N PHE A 585 -11.28 44.10 -1.75
CA PHE A 585 -11.17 45.33 -0.96
C PHE A 585 -11.93 46.51 -1.59
N LYS A 586 -11.70 46.74 -2.88
CA LYS A 586 -12.36 47.82 -3.63
C LYS A 586 -12.92 47.27 -4.93
N ILE A 587 -14.21 47.45 -5.14
CA ILE A 587 -14.92 46.91 -6.30
C ILE A 587 -15.39 48.07 -7.16
N VAL A 588 -14.96 48.11 -8.42
CA VAL A 588 -15.38 49.13 -9.42
C VAL A 588 -15.81 48.40 -10.68
N LYS A 589 -17.11 48.22 -10.86
CA LYS A 589 -17.68 47.45 -11.99
C LYS A 589 -17.05 46.05 -12.09
N LYS A 590 -16.34 45.76 -13.19
CA LYS A 590 -15.65 44.50 -13.43
C LYS A 590 -14.20 44.43 -12.87
N SER A 591 -13.70 45.55 -12.37
CA SER A 591 -12.36 45.64 -11.78
C SER A 591 -12.44 45.60 -10.26
N THR A 592 -11.65 44.76 -9.65
CA THR A 592 -11.64 44.58 -8.20
C THR A 592 -10.21 44.55 -7.69
N VAL A 593 -9.95 45.25 -6.59
CA VAL A 593 -8.70 45.14 -5.85
C VAL A 593 -8.86 44.04 -4.82
N VAL A 594 -7.97 43.03 -4.88
CA VAL A 594 -7.95 41.89 -3.96
C VAL A 594 -6.76 41.99 -3.02
N ARG A 595 -6.93 41.59 -1.74
CA ARG A 595 -5.92 41.58 -0.68
C ARG A 595 -5.87 40.24 0.02
N TYR A 596 -4.82 40.01 0.80
CA TYR A 596 -4.57 38.81 1.63
C TYR A 596 -4.26 37.51 0.87
N MET A 597 -4.14 37.53 -0.44
CA MET A 597 -3.71 36.37 -1.22
C MET A 597 -2.19 36.32 -1.36
N PHE A 598 -1.57 37.48 -1.56
CA PHE A 598 -0.12 37.65 -1.62
C PHE A 598 0.29 38.88 -0.81
N PHE A 599 1.53 38.91 -0.38
CA PHE A 599 2.07 40.01 0.45
C PHE A 599 3.17 40.79 -0.28
N ASN A 600 3.82 40.20 -1.30
CA ASN A 600 4.88 40.78 -2.07
C ASN A 600 4.43 41.10 -3.51
N ARG A 601 5.00 42.18 -4.08
CA ARG A 601 4.74 42.59 -5.46
C ARG A 601 5.20 41.54 -6.47
N GLU A 602 6.36 40.93 -6.23
CA GLU A 602 6.98 39.93 -7.09
C GLU A 602 6.15 38.66 -7.20
N ASP A 603 5.56 38.21 -6.10
CA ASP A 603 4.67 37.06 -6.07
C ASP A 603 3.43 37.29 -6.97
N ILE A 604 2.88 38.51 -6.98
CA ILE A 604 1.77 38.86 -7.84
C ILE A 604 2.15 38.79 -9.33
N LEU A 605 3.36 39.26 -9.66
CA LEU A 605 3.87 39.17 -11.04
C LEU A 605 4.11 37.73 -11.48
N TRP A 606 4.66 36.90 -10.58
CA TRP A 606 4.90 35.47 -10.85
C TRP A 606 3.62 34.71 -11.15
N PHE A 607 2.57 34.90 -10.35
CA PHE A 607 1.29 34.22 -10.50
C PHE A 607 0.29 34.93 -11.44
N LYS A 608 0.68 36.04 -12.06
CA LYS A 608 -0.17 36.82 -12.98
C LYS A 608 -0.81 36.03 -14.12
N PRO A 609 -0.14 35.01 -14.74
CA PRO A 609 -0.74 34.24 -15.84
C PRO A 609 -1.89 33.32 -15.41
N ILE A 610 -2.09 33.08 -14.11
CA ILE A 610 -3.05 32.09 -13.60
C ILE A 610 -4.44 32.69 -13.51
N GLU A 611 -5.46 31.93 -13.95
CA GLU A 611 -6.87 32.29 -13.88
C GLU A 611 -7.37 32.30 -12.43
N LEU A 612 -8.00 33.38 -12.04
CA LEU A 612 -8.72 33.51 -10.77
C LEU A 612 -10.13 33.00 -10.90
N ARG A 613 -10.66 32.42 -9.85
CA ARG A 613 -12.06 31.99 -9.73
C ARG A 613 -12.66 32.46 -8.43
N THR A 614 -13.96 32.63 -8.37
CA THR A 614 -14.65 32.97 -7.13
C THR A 614 -15.52 31.79 -6.67
N LYS A 615 -15.95 31.82 -5.39
CA LYS A 615 -16.89 30.82 -4.85
C LYS A 615 -18.18 30.76 -5.69
N TYR A 616 -18.62 31.88 -6.24
CA TYR A 616 -19.82 31.94 -7.11
C TYR A 616 -19.53 31.66 -8.61
N GLY A 617 -18.37 31.07 -8.93
CA GLY A 617 -18.05 30.59 -10.29
C GLY A 617 -17.62 31.67 -11.28
N ARG A 618 -17.37 32.91 -10.86
CA ARG A 618 -16.85 33.97 -11.71
C ARG A 618 -15.39 33.75 -12.03
N LYS A 619 -14.99 34.14 -13.24
CA LYS A 619 -13.61 33.99 -13.71
C LYS A 619 -12.98 35.37 -13.88
N GLY A 620 -11.68 35.44 -13.57
CA GLY A 620 -10.92 36.66 -13.67
C GLY A 620 -9.42 36.41 -13.82
N HIS A 621 -8.68 37.49 -13.99
CA HIS A 621 -7.22 37.47 -14.09
C HIS A 621 -6.60 38.68 -13.41
N ILE A 622 -5.38 38.54 -12.96
CA ILE A 622 -4.57 39.61 -12.36
C ILE A 622 -4.14 40.57 -13.49
N ARG A 623 -4.31 41.83 -13.28
CA ARG A 623 -3.92 42.88 -14.24
C ARG A 623 -2.56 43.46 -13.86
N GLU A 624 -2.46 43.97 -12.63
CA GLU A 624 -1.28 44.66 -12.13
C GLU A 624 -1.24 44.63 -10.60
N PRO A 625 -0.06 44.61 -9.99
CA PRO A 625 0.11 44.83 -8.55
C PRO A 625 -0.16 46.30 -8.23
N LEU A 626 -0.71 46.59 -7.06
CA LEU A 626 -0.92 47.92 -6.52
C LEU A 626 -0.11 48.13 -5.27
N GLY A 627 0.85 49.04 -5.31
CA GLY A 627 1.74 49.30 -4.17
C GLY A 627 2.68 48.13 -3.85
N THR A 628 3.20 48.13 -2.62
CA THR A 628 4.18 47.17 -2.13
C THR A 628 3.60 46.08 -1.23
N HIS A 629 2.39 46.25 -0.72
CA HIS A 629 1.76 45.41 0.29
C HIS A 629 0.81 44.34 -0.24
N GLY A 630 1.12 43.74 -1.39
CA GLY A 630 0.35 42.63 -1.90
C GLY A 630 -1.06 42.89 -2.39
N HIS A 631 -1.44 44.15 -2.58
CA HIS A 631 -2.70 44.49 -3.23
C HIS A 631 -2.59 44.27 -4.71
N MET A 632 -3.56 43.57 -5.30
CA MET A 632 -3.59 43.27 -6.72
C MET A 632 -4.90 43.73 -7.37
N LYS A 633 -4.78 44.33 -8.53
CA LYS A 633 -5.94 44.74 -9.36
C LYS A 633 -6.30 43.60 -10.29
N CYS A 634 -7.50 43.10 -10.16
CA CYS A 634 -8.01 41.97 -10.93
C CYS A 634 -9.19 42.44 -11.81
N LYS A 635 -9.37 41.78 -12.96
CA LYS A 635 -10.50 41.99 -13.84
C LYS A 635 -11.30 40.73 -13.96
N PHE A 636 -12.60 40.80 -13.68
CA PHE A 636 -13.52 39.66 -13.74
C PHE A 636 -14.51 39.82 -14.92
N ASP A 637 -15.14 38.71 -15.28
CA ASP A 637 -16.20 38.67 -16.31
C ASP A 637 -17.44 39.45 -15.89
N ARG A 638 -17.79 39.45 -14.59
CA ARG A 638 -18.92 40.16 -13.98
C ARG A 638 -18.48 40.90 -12.72
N GLN A 639 -19.32 41.80 -12.22
CA GLN A 639 -19.10 42.51 -10.98
C GLN A 639 -19.14 41.54 -9.80
N LEU A 640 -18.17 41.64 -8.87
CA LEU A 640 -18.14 40.85 -7.64
C LEU A 640 -19.04 41.47 -6.57
N PRO A 641 -19.73 40.66 -5.76
CA PRO A 641 -20.28 41.11 -4.48
C PRO A 641 -19.15 41.24 -3.43
N SER A 642 -19.38 42.03 -2.39
CA SER A 642 -18.38 42.29 -1.35
C SER A 642 -18.07 41.05 -0.47
N ASN A 643 -19.01 40.14 -0.37
CA ASN A 643 -18.92 38.90 0.40
C ASN A 643 -18.36 37.71 -0.41
N ASP A 644 -17.95 37.92 -1.65
CA ASP A 644 -17.33 36.85 -2.47
C ASP A 644 -15.86 36.68 -2.10
N THR A 645 -15.35 35.44 -2.22
CA THR A 645 -13.95 35.13 -2.02
C THR A 645 -13.30 34.79 -3.33
N VAL A 646 -12.16 35.42 -3.60
CA VAL A 646 -11.37 35.17 -4.81
C VAL A 646 -10.41 34.02 -4.53
N LEU A 647 -10.44 33.02 -5.36
CA LEU A 647 -9.65 31.80 -5.23
C LEU A 647 -8.68 31.67 -6.41
N MET A 648 -7.44 31.28 -6.11
CA MET A 648 -6.46 30.86 -7.10
C MET A 648 -6.20 29.36 -6.91
N ASN A 649 -6.48 28.56 -7.94
CA ASN A 649 -6.23 27.13 -7.92
C ASN A 649 -4.86 26.82 -8.51
N LEU A 650 -4.02 26.19 -7.71
CA LEU A 650 -2.70 25.74 -8.09
C LEU A 650 -2.60 24.22 -8.03
N TYR A 651 -1.82 23.62 -8.94
CA TYR A 651 -1.76 22.20 -9.14
C TYR A 651 -0.32 21.70 -9.19
N LYS A 652 -0.04 20.57 -8.52
CA LYS A 652 1.26 19.92 -8.52
C LYS A 652 1.08 18.40 -8.61
N ARG A 653 1.89 17.72 -9.43
CA ARG A 653 1.94 16.27 -9.46
C ARG A 653 2.56 15.74 -8.15
N VAL A 654 2.00 14.68 -7.62
CA VAL A 654 2.48 14.02 -6.39
C VAL A 654 2.78 12.56 -6.68
N PHE A 655 3.88 12.09 -6.11
CA PHE A 655 4.35 10.72 -6.22
C PHE A 655 4.26 10.02 -4.86
N PRO A 656 4.07 8.69 -4.82
CA PRO A 656 4.21 7.93 -3.59
C PRO A 656 5.65 8.00 -3.07
N LYS A 657 5.88 7.74 -1.80
CA LYS A 657 7.24 7.57 -1.25
C LYS A 657 7.75 6.18 -1.55
N TRP A 658 9.04 6.04 -1.86
CA TRP A 658 9.70 4.75 -1.98
C TRP A 658 9.81 4.11 -0.59
N HIS A 659 8.85 3.24 -0.30
CA HIS A 659 8.80 2.51 0.97
C HIS A 659 8.13 1.17 0.74
N PHE A 660 8.91 0.11 0.84
CA PHE A 660 8.42 -1.27 0.74
C PHE A 660 9.18 -2.13 1.74
N ASN A 661 8.46 -2.71 2.69
CA ASN A 661 9.03 -3.63 3.64
C ASN A 661 8.21 -4.93 3.64
N PRO A 662 8.77 -6.06 3.17
CA PRO A 662 8.10 -7.35 3.14
C PRO A 662 7.96 -8.00 4.51
N ASN A 663 8.80 -7.59 5.49
CA ASN A 663 8.76 -8.15 6.84
C ASN A 663 7.66 -7.43 7.63
N VAL A 664 6.60 -8.15 7.93
CA VAL A 664 5.48 -7.63 8.71
C VAL A 664 5.44 -8.34 10.05
N ASP A 665 5.48 -7.55 11.11
CA ASP A 665 5.35 -8.06 12.47
C ASP A 665 3.99 -8.75 12.67
N LYS A 666 3.99 -9.83 13.46
CA LYS A 666 2.74 -10.51 13.84
C LYS A 666 1.95 -9.61 14.80
N PRO A 667 0.61 -9.59 14.72
CA PRO A 667 -0.20 -8.89 15.70
C PRO A 667 0.04 -9.48 17.10
N LEU A 668 0.18 -8.60 18.09
CA LEU A 668 0.44 -9.00 19.48
C LEU A 668 -0.79 -9.57 20.18
N GLN A 669 -1.98 -9.26 19.70
CA GLN A 669 -3.24 -9.79 20.27
C GLN A 669 -3.87 -10.79 19.32
N ALA A 670 -4.24 -11.94 19.88
CA ALA A 670 -5.18 -12.84 19.25
C ALA A 670 -6.51 -12.10 19.05
N ILE A 671 -7.07 -12.22 17.86
CA ILE A 671 -8.47 -11.82 17.67
C ILE A 671 -9.27 -12.71 18.63
N GLN A 672 -9.86 -12.12 19.66
CA GLN A 672 -10.86 -12.85 20.46
C GLN A 672 -11.93 -13.30 19.49
N VAL A 673 -11.95 -14.59 19.25
CA VAL A 673 -13.04 -15.28 18.56
C VAL A 673 -14.07 -15.53 19.67
N ASP A 674 -14.82 -14.46 20.01
CA ASP A 674 -15.97 -14.59 20.88
C ASP A 674 -17.11 -15.38 20.21
#